data_2c9147d3b3fb8928eafac61c6cad6f1f
#
_entry.id   2c9147d3b3fb8928eafac61c6cad6f1f
#
_cell.length_a   1.000
_cell.length_b   1.000
_cell.length_c   1.000
_cell.angle_alpha   90.00
_cell.angle_beta   90.00
_cell.angle_gamma   90.00
#
_symmetry.space_group_name_H-M   'P 1'
#
loop_
_entity.id
_entity.type
_entity.pdbx_description
1 polymer ?
#
loop_
_entity_poly.entity_id
_entity_poly.type
_entity_poly.pdbx_seq_one_letter_code
_entity_poly.pdbx_strand_id
1 'polypeptide(L)'
;MSGMSVMAYRAPGEPMETSPEASPASAPPSPESTALSLSFEEQGLLEALLAGRLAQPFGLLGPRYASQTGGVSAIRTFHPGAAAVRVRCRHSGVLLGELQPFQINGQPSGFFSGVASGLDQRRHQVPYVLEVDWLIPDGNRSVQTTEDPYAFGLLLGELDLHLLQEGRHRQLADCLGARPMEIDGIPGTRFAVWAPNAERVSVVGDFNQWDGRRHVMRLRHEPGVWELFIPRIGPGDVYKYEILGRGGVLLPLKADPVARATEAPPATASVVADARPYLWQDQQWMAERAQRQSLAAPMSIYELHPASWRRIPEQAHRNLNWDELAEQLIPYVAAMGFTHIELMPVMEHPFGGSWGYQPISMFAPSARFGKPERFAAFVDRCHQAGIGVLLDWVPAHFPSDEHGLAQFDGTALYEHADPREGFHQDWNTLIFNLGRNEVRGFLIASALEWLEHFHVDGLRVDAVASMLYRDYSRKSGEWVPNIHGGRENLEAVAFLRELNTVVAQRCPGALMIAEESTSWPGVTAAVKEEADHHGLGFSYKWNMGWMNDTLRYMQHDPLFRRYHHHDMTFGLLYGFSENFILPISHDEVVHGKRALLNKMPGDQWRRFANVRAYYGFMWTHPGKKLLFMGSEFGQPDEFDHDKSPYWHLLDEHGDHPAGHRQLRQLVSDLNHLYRSEPALHQRDCRADGFSWAVGDDSVNSVLAYFRYGEEGPPVLVVVNLTPVPRSAYRIGVPPIGPGHNGVWREVLNTDAAVYGGSNSGNMGQVQVQESGWHGHPVSIELNLPPLSTLILRREP
;
A
#
# COMPACT_ATOMS: atom_id res chain seq x y z
N MET A 1 37.82 -7.21 -56.66
CA MET A 1 39.12 -7.65 -57.22
C MET A 1 39.45 -8.98 -56.60
N SER A 2 39.30 -9.94 -57.38
CA SER A 2 40.18 -11.07 -57.76
C SER A 2 40.59 -11.95 -56.59
N GLY A 3 40.33 -13.25 -56.52
CA GLY A 3 40.16 -14.24 -57.60
C GLY A 3 41.22 -15.35 -57.44
N MET A 4 40.81 -16.58 -57.74
CA MET A 4 41.61 -17.78 -58.05
C MET A 4 41.89 -18.69 -56.80
N SER A 5 41.29 -19.89 -56.68
CA SER A 5 41.31 -21.06 -57.51
C SER A 5 42.72 -21.62 -57.90
N VAL A 6 43.02 -22.86 -57.50
CA VAL A 6 43.70 -23.91 -58.30
C VAL A 6 43.77 -25.19 -57.46
N MET A 7 43.07 -26.25 -57.79
CA MET A 7 43.41 -27.57 -58.52
C MET A 7 44.54 -28.40 -57.84
N ALA A 8 44.10 -29.52 -57.32
CA ALA A 8 44.33 -30.92 -57.64
C ALA A 8 45.78 -31.40 -58.03
N TYR A 9 46.18 -32.48 -57.37
CA TYR A 9 46.93 -33.58 -58.07
C TYR A 9 46.60 -34.96 -57.47
N ARG A 10 46.57 -35.98 -58.39
CA ARG A 10 46.18 -37.37 -58.22
C ARG A 10 47.35 -38.29 -58.51
N ALA A 11 47.42 -39.45 -57.81
CA ALA A 11 47.70 -40.81 -58.21
C ALA A 11 49.09 -41.39 -57.75
N PRO A 12 49.31 -42.72 -57.82
CA PRO A 12 48.50 -43.92 -57.49
C PRO A 12 49.30 -44.97 -56.68
N GLY A 13 48.62 -46.05 -56.20
CA GLY A 13 49.32 -47.34 -55.91
C GLY A 13 48.55 -48.19 -54.85
N GLU A 14 47.93 -49.23 -55.33
CA GLU A 14 47.27 -50.33 -54.62
C GLU A 14 48.27 -51.26 -53.89
N PRO A 15 47.82 -52.17 -52.98
CA PRO A 15 46.87 -53.25 -53.32
C PRO A 15 45.81 -53.54 -52.15
N MET A 16 44.87 -54.41 -52.69
CA MET A 16 43.78 -55.02 -51.92
C MET A 16 44.22 -55.77 -50.66
N GLU A 17 43.50 -55.59 -49.55
CA GLU A 17 43.32 -56.64 -48.56
C GLU A 17 41.84 -56.73 -48.11
N THR A 18 41.46 -57.94 -47.91
CA THR A 18 40.19 -58.55 -47.66
C THR A 18 39.33 -57.98 -46.58
N SER A 19 38.01 -57.82 -46.80
CA SER A 19 36.92 -57.54 -45.90
C SER A 19 36.79 -58.59 -44.76
N PRO A 20 36.58 -58.15 -43.50
CA PRO A 20 35.90 -58.98 -42.51
C PRO A 20 34.39 -58.78 -42.62
N GLU A 21 33.67 -59.85 -42.44
CA GLU A 21 32.23 -59.98 -42.40
C GLU A 21 31.53 -58.91 -41.47
N ALA A 22 30.49 -58.33 -42.08
CA ALA A 22 29.57 -57.40 -41.28
C ALA A 22 28.79 -58.25 -40.28
N SER A 23 28.99 -57.97 -38.99
CA SER A 23 28.04 -58.36 -37.99
C SER A 23 26.65 -57.75 -38.26
N PRO A 24 25.56 -58.45 -38.02
CA PRO A 24 24.21 -57.93 -38.30
C PRO A 24 23.95 -56.70 -37.45
N ALA A 25 23.60 -55.60 -38.12
CA ALA A 25 23.11 -54.39 -37.45
C ALA A 25 21.95 -54.77 -36.52
N SER A 26 22.10 -54.51 -35.26
CA SER A 26 21.00 -54.65 -34.30
C SER A 26 19.80 -53.83 -34.79
N ALA A 27 18.65 -54.47 -34.89
CA ALA A 27 17.39 -53.79 -35.19
C ALA A 27 17.20 -52.56 -34.31
N PRO A 28 16.65 -51.46 -34.84
CA PRO A 28 16.37 -50.30 -34.01
C PRO A 28 15.45 -50.72 -32.85
N PRO A 29 15.71 -50.24 -31.63
CA PRO A 29 14.88 -50.61 -30.48
C PRO A 29 13.41 -50.29 -30.76
N SER A 30 12.51 -51.17 -30.34
CA SER A 30 11.06 -50.93 -30.46
C SER A 30 10.67 -49.62 -29.76
N PRO A 31 9.63 -48.91 -30.26
CA PRO A 31 9.19 -47.67 -29.60
C PRO A 31 8.93 -47.83 -28.10
N GLU A 32 8.51 -48.99 -27.66
CA GLU A 32 8.30 -49.34 -26.26
C GLU A 32 9.60 -49.39 -25.42
N SER A 33 10.70 -49.89 -26.03
CA SER A 33 11.99 -49.96 -25.32
C SER A 33 12.65 -48.58 -25.18
N THR A 34 12.35 -47.67 -26.10
CA THR A 34 12.88 -46.28 -26.04
C THR A 34 12.14 -45.37 -25.04
N ALA A 35 10.86 -45.65 -24.78
CA ALA A 35 10.06 -44.90 -23.80
C ALA A 35 10.41 -45.23 -22.31
N LEU A 36 10.99 -46.39 -22.10
CA LEU A 36 11.42 -46.88 -20.77
C LEU A 36 12.90 -46.58 -20.46
N SER A 37 13.72 -46.26 -21.46
CA SER A 37 15.12 -45.90 -21.27
C SER A 37 15.31 -44.38 -21.19
N LEU A 38 15.86 -43.91 -20.11
CA LEU A 38 16.28 -42.52 -19.98
C LEU A 38 17.68 -42.36 -20.61
N SER A 39 17.91 -41.29 -21.35
CA SER A 39 19.24 -40.89 -21.77
C SER A 39 20.11 -40.57 -20.54
N PHE A 40 21.41 -40.47 -20.74
CA PHE A 40 22.32 -40.11 -19.68
C PHE A 40 21.98 -38.74 -19.07
N GLU A 41 21.60 -37.76 -19.88
CA GLU A 41 21.14 -36.45 -19.48
C GLU A 41 19.84 -36.51 -18.65
N GLU A 42 18.86 -37.29 -19.12
CA GLU A 42 17.58 -37.48 -18.44
C GLU A 42 17.72 -38.23 -17.11
N GLN A 43 18.67 -39.11 -16.98
CA GLN A 43 19.03 -39.75 -15.71
C GLN A 43 19.55 -38.72 -14.71
N GLY A 44 20.41 -37.79 -15.12
CA GLY A 44 20.86 -36.69 -14.32
C GLY A 44 19.73 -35.75 -13.86
N LEU A 45 18.76 -35.48 -14.75
CA LEU A 45 17.57 -34.72 -14.41
C LEU A 45 16.68 -35.45 -13.39
N LEU A 46 16.53 -36.77 -13.51
CA LEU A 46 15.79 -37.58 -12.53
C LEU A 46 16.48 -37.58 -11.18
N GLU A 47 17.80 -37.76 -11.12
CA GLU A 47 18.56 -37.64 -9.88
C GLU A 47 18.37 -36.25 -9.22
N ALA A 48 18.40 -35.20 -10.04
CA ALA A 48 18.15 -33.83 -9.58
C ALA A 48 16.73 -33.66 -9.04
N LEU A 49 15.70 -34.23 -9.69
CA LEU A 49 14.31 -34.22 -9.22
C LEU A 49 14.18 -34.89 -7.84
N LEU A 50 14.71 -36.07 -7.70
CA LEU A 50 14.63 -36.84 -6.46
C LEU A 50 15.37 -36.15 -5.30
N ALA A 51 16.48 -35.51 -5.60
CA ALA A 51 17.25 -34.68 -4.66
C ALA A 51 16.62 -33.32 -4.40
N GLY A 52 15.49 -32.97 -5.03
CA GLY A 52 14.86 -31.67 -4.90
C GLY A 52 15.65 -30.51 -5.54
N ARG A 53 16.46 -30.78 -6.57
CA ARG A 53 17.34 -29.79 -7.24
C ARG A 53 17.03 -29.61 -8.73
N LEU A 54 15.91 -30.14 -9.23
CA LEU A 54 15.55 -30.02 -10.65
C LEU A 54 15.16 -28.59 -10.99
N ALA A 55 15.96 -27.88 -11.81
CA ALA A 55 15.71 -26.52 -12.25
C ALA A 55 14.88 -26.44 -13.56
N GLN A 56 14.90 -27.50 -14.35
CA GLN A 56 14.28 -27.56 -15.67
C GLN A 56 13.25 -28.70 -15.77
N PRO A 57 12.08 -28.60 -15.11
CA PRO A 57 11.13 -29.71 -15.00
C PRO A 57 10.57 -30.16 -16.36
N PHE A 58 10.34 -29.22 -17.27
CA PHE A 58 9.85 -29.51 -18.62
C PHE A 58 10.86 -30.26 -19.51
N GLY A 59 12.12 -30.33 -19.10
CA GLY A 59 13.13 -31.19 -19.71
C GLY A 59 12.92 -32.68 -19.41
N LEU A 60 12.27 -33.02 -18.28
CA LEU A 60 12.05 -34.37 -17.80
C LEU A 60 10.58 -34.77 -17.77
N LEU A 61 9.70 -33.91 -17.21
CA LEU A 61 8.29 -34.15 -16.93
C LEU A 61 7.39 -33.70 -18.11
N GLY A 62 6.16 -34.21 -18.14
CA GLY A 62 5.16 -33.89 -19.17
C GLY A 62 5.23 -34.78 -20.42
N PRO A 63 4.51 -34.40 -21.48
CA PRO A 63 4.50 -35.11 -22.73
C PRO A 63 5.82 -34.90 -23.47
N ARG A 64 6.40 -36.02 -23.97
CA ARG A 64 7.62 -36.04 -24.80
C ARG A 64 7.22 -36.21 -26.24
N TYR A 65 7.77 -35.44 -27.13
CA TYR A 65 7.42 -35.45 -28.56
C TYR A 65 8.52 -36.08 -29.38
N ALA A 66 8.13 -36.94 -30.33
CA ALA A 66 9.06 -37.54 -31.25
C ALA A 66 9.53 -36.51 -32.29
N SER A 67 10.84 -36.41 -32.49
CA SER A 67 11.45 -35.41 -33.36
C SER A 67 11.05 -35.51 -34.85
N GLN A 68 10.65 -36.69 -35.32
CA GLN A 68 10.33 -36.94 -36.75
C GLN A 68 8.83 -36.86 -37.07
N THR A 69 7.96 -37.24 -36.14
CA THR A 69 6.50 -37.32 -36.40
C THR A 69 5.73 -36.24 -35.65
N GLY A 70 6.39 -35.66 -34.66
CA GLY A 70 5.81 -34.70 -33.81
C GLY A 70 4.68 -35.22 -32.91
N GLY A 71 4.33 -36.51 -32.94
CA GLY A 71 3.38 -37.14 -32.01
C GLY A 71 3.98 -37.32 -30.61
N VAL A 72 3.12 -37.52 -29.61
CA VAL A 72 3.59 -37.83 -28.24
C VAL A 72 4.26 -39.19 -28.24
N SER A 73 5.55 -39.23 -27.88
CA SER A 73 6.36 -40.46 -27.80
C SER A 73 6.31 -41.12 -26.43
N ALA A 74 6.17 -40.28 -25.36
CA ALA A 74 6.03 -40.77 -23.98
C ALA A 74 5.37 -39.70 -23.11
N ILE A 75 4.78 -40.13 -21.99
CA ILE A 75 4.37 -39.24 -20.91
C ILE A 75 5.19 -39.60 -19.67
N ARG A 76 5.71 -38.59 -18.99
CA ARG A 76 6.52 -38.72 -17.78
C ARG A 76 5.96 -37.86 -16.69
N THR A 77 5.79 -38.43 -15.51
CA THR A 77 5.19 -37.72 -14.38
C THR A 77 5.81 -38.14 -13.05
N PHE A 78 5.65 -37.32 -12.04
CA PHE A 78 6.21 -37.56 -10.71
C PHE A 78 5.11 -37.53 -9.63
N HIS A 79 4.79 -38.71 -9.09
CA HIS A 79 3.79 -38.92 -8.03
C HIS A 79 4.39 -39.82 -6.94
N PRO A 80 5.19 -39.24 -6.01
CA PRO A 80 5.79 -40.02 -4.92
C PRO A 80 4.70 -40.62 -4.02
N GLY A 81 4.79 -41.94 -3.80
CA GLY A 81 3.78 -42.70 -3.03
C GLY A 81 2.62 -43.28 -3.85
N ALA A 82 2.54 -42.96 -5.16
CA ALA A 82 1.56 -43.60 -6.03
C ALA A 82 1.92 -45.08 -6.30
N ALA A 83 0.91 -45.96 -6.33
CA ALA A 83 1.06 -47.38 -6.67
C ALA A 83 1.08 -47.61 -8.21
N ALA A 84 0.28 -46.85 -8.96
CA ALA A 84 0.20 -46.91 -10.42
C ALA A 84 -0.27 -45.57 -10.98
N VAL A 85 0.09 -45.29 -12.24
CA VAL A 85 -0.39 -44.14 -12.98
C VAL A 85 -0.82 -44.59 -14.37
N ARG A 86 -2.04 -44.21 -14.78
CA ARG A 86 -2.61 -44.49 -16.09
C ARG A 86 -2.92 -43.18 -16.82
N VAL A 87 -2.80 -43.23 -18.14
CA VAL A 87 -3.15 -42.10 -19.01
C VAL A 87 -4.51 -42.39 -19.65
N ARG A 88 -5.47 -41.50 -19.48
CA ARG A 88 -6.81 -41.63 -20.09
C ARG A 88 -7.09 -40.47 -21.04
N CYS A 89 -7.87 -40.74 -22.07
CA CYS A 89 -8.40 -39.67 -22.92
C CYS A 89 -9.35 -38.78 -22.10
N ARG A 90 -9.14 -37.49 -22.07
CA ARG A 90 -9.97 -36.53 -21.36
C ARG A 90 -11.45 -36.61 -21.76
N HIS A 91 -11.74 -36.74 -23.05
CA HIS A 91 -13.11 -36.67 -23.57
C HIS A 91 -13.88 -37.99 -23.47
N SER A 92 -13.21 -39.10 -23.76
CA SER A 92 -13.86 -40.43 -23.85
C SER A 92 -13.63 -41.32 -22.62
N GLY A 93 -12.68 -40.97 -21.74
CA GLY A 93 -12.27 -41.79 -20.61
C GLY A 93 -11.50 -43.07 -21.01
N VAL A 94 -11.27 -43.30 -22.30
CA VAL A 94 -10.57 -44.52 -22.81
C VAL A 94 -9.14 -44.53 -22.28
N LEU A 95 -8.67 -45.69 -21.83
CA LEU A 95 -7.29 -45.92 -21.42
C LEU A 95 -6.37 -45.78 -22.64
N LEU A 96 -5.40 -44.88 -22.57
CA LEU A 96 -4.41 -44.62 -23.63
C LEU A 96 -3.08 -45.30 -23.36
N GLY A 97 -2.76 -45.59 -22.08
CA GLY A 97 -1.53 -46.25 -21.67
C GLY A 97 -1.39 -46.36 -20.15
N GLU A 98 -0.56 -47.31 -19.73
CA GLU A 98 -0.12 -47.42 -18.33
C GLU A 98 1.34 -46.99 -18.21
N LEU A 99 1.63 -46.11 -17.24
CA LEU A 99 3.01 -45.67 -17.05
C LEU A 99 3.72 -46.62 -16.09
N GLN A 100 4.94 -46.99 -16.40
CA GLN A 100 5.75 -47.87 -15.59
C GLN A 100 6.50 -47.11 -14.49
N PRO A 101 6.51 -47.56 -13.24
CA PRO A 101 7.28 -46.94 -12.20
C PRO A 101 8.78 -47.15 -12.41
N PHE A 102 9.56 -46.10 -12.33
CA PHE A 102 11.01 -46.19 -12.38
C PHE A 102 11.56 -46.52 -10.99
N GLN A 103 12.40 -47.53 -10.89
CA GLN A 103 13.02 -47.97 -9.66
C GLN A 103 14.45 -47.51 -9.52
N ILE A 104 14.85 -47.05 -8.33
CA ILE A 104 16.22 -46.75 -7.98
C ILE A 104 16.60 -47.63 -6.78
N ASN A 105 17.66 -48.40 -6.94
CA ASN A 105 18.11 -49.38 -5.94
C ASN A 105 16.97 -50.31 -5.45
N GLY A 106 16.08 -50.71 -6.38
CA GLY A 106 14.96 -51.61 -6.10
C GLY A 106 13.78 -50.98 -5.35
N GLN A 107 13.80 -49.65 -5.15
CA GLN A 107 12.69 -48.92 -4.51
C GLN A 107 11.97 -48.06 -5.55
N PRO A 108 10.61 -47.90 -5.44
CA PRO A 108 9.87 -47.00 -6.30
C PRO A 108 10.35 -45.54 -6.12
N SER A 109 10.75 -44.88 -7.21
CA SER A 109 11.22 -43.50 -7.15
C SER A 109 10.07 -42.47 -7.06
N GLY A 110 8.84 -42.85 -7.38
CA GLY A 110 7.69 -41.97 -7.62
C GLY A 110 7.66 -41.38 -9.01
N PHE A 111 8.68 -41.61 -9.84
CA PHE A 111 8.71 -41.23 -11.24
C PHE A 111 8.13 -42.34 -12.13
N PHE A 112 7.23 -41.99 -13.03
CA PHE A 112 6.54 -42.89 -13.94
C PHE A 112 6.78 -42.46 -15.39
N SER A 113 7.01 -43.39 -16.28
CA SER A 113 7.21 -43.17 -17.71
C SER A 113 6.52 -44.24 -18.55
N GLY A 114 5.94 -43.88 -19.66
CA GLY A 114 5.33 -44.85 -20.60
C GLY A 114 4.79 -44.19 -21.85
N VAL A 115 4.45 -45.07 -22.83
CA VAL A 115 3.83 -44.66 -24.09
C VAL A 115 2.32 -44.53 -23.93
N ALA A 116 1.75 -43.45 -24.48
CA ALA A 116 0.30 -43.29 -24.59
C ALA A 116 -0.07 -43.24 -26.09
N SER A 117 -0.92 -44.15 -26.54
CA SER A 117 -1.33 -44.26 -27.93
C SER A 117 -2.44 -43.27 -28.29
N GLY A 118 -2.44 -42.76 -29.54
CA GLY A 118 -3.53 -41.91 -30.05
C GLY A 118 -3.51 -40.44 -29.62
N LEU A 119 -2.40 -39.95 -29.11
CA LEU A 119 -2.22 -38.53 -28.79
C LEU A 119 -1.63 -37.79 -30.01
N ASP A 120 -2.49 -37.01 -30.66
CA ASP A 120 -2.06 -36.15 -31.78
C ASP A 120 -1.40 -34.87 -31.29
N GLN A 121 -0.45 -34.32 -32.09
CA GLN A 121 0.17 -33.01 -31.91
C GLN A 121 -0.82 -31.87 -32.12
N ARG A 122 -1.68 -31.61 -31.19
CA ARG A 122 -2.36 -30.33 -31.18
C ARG A 122 -1.67 -29.44 -30.11
N ARG A 123 -0.91 -28.48 -30.59
CA ARG A 123 -0.02 -27.60 -29.78
C ARG A 123 -0.70 -26.81 -28.67
N HIS A 124 -2.02 -26.89 -28.48
CA HIS A 124 -2.79 -26.10 -27.57
C HIS A 124 -3.90 -26.84 -26.79
N GLN A 125 -3.94 -28.16 -26.80
CA GLN A 125 -4.93 -28.93 -26.05
C GLN A 125 -4.25 -30.05 -25.28
N VAL A 126 -4.56 -30.12 -23.96
CA VAL A 126 -4.17 -31.29 -23.14
C VAL A 126 -5.23 -32.37 -23.30
N PRO A 127 -5.03 -33.35 -24.20
CA PRO A 127 -6.05 -34.31 -24.56
C PRO A 127 -6.21 -35.48 -23.61
N TYR A 128 -5.43 -35.48 -22.52
CA TYR A 128 -5.39 -36.57 -21.54
C TYR A 128 -5.51 -36.08 -20.12
N VAL A 129 -5.83 -37.01 -19.21
CA VAL A 129 -5.74 -36.91 -17.77
C VAL A 129 -4.92 -38.08 -17.23
N LEU A 130 -4.33 -37.86 -16.05
CA LEU A 130 -3.65 -38.90 -15.30
C LEU A 130 -4.61 -39.46 -14.26
N GLU A 131 -4.76 -40.77 -14.25
CA GLU A 131 -5.44 -41.53 -13.20
C GLU A 131 -4.37 -42.15 -12.31
N VAL A 132 -4.31 -41.67 -11.07
CA VAL A 132 -3.26 -42.01 -10.09
C VAL A 132 -3.86 -42.86 -8.98
N ASP A 133 -3.32 -44.05 -8.79
CA ASP A 133 -3.69 -44.95 -7.67
C ASP A 133 -2.79 -44.69 -6.47
N TRP A 134 -3.40 -44.24 -5.38
CA TRP A 134 -2.72 -44.02 -4.12
C TRP A 134 -2.93 -45.21 -3.16
N LEU A 135 -1.86 -45.61 -2.50
CA LEU A 135 -1.94 -46.53 -1.37
C LEU A 135 -2.28 -45.72 -0.12
N ILE A 136 -3.40 -46.04 0.52
CA ILE A 136 -3.79 -45.42 1.79
C ILE A 136 -3.24 -46.28 2.96
N PRO A 137 -2.92 -45.68 4.13
CA PRO A 137 -2.31 -46.39 5.27
C PRO A 137 -3.09 -47.60 5.78
N ASP A 138 -4.38 -47.70 5.53
CA ASP A 138 -5.26 -48.83 5.89
C ASP A 138 -5.21 -50.01 4.90
N GLY A 139 -4.38 -49.94 3.86
CA GLY A 139 -4.24 -50.91 2.80
C GLY A 139 -5.26 -50.81 1.66
N ASN A 140 -6.17 -49.85 1.73
CA ASN A 140 -7.09 -49.54 0.64
C ASN A 140 -6.39 -48.72 -0.44
N ARG A 141 -7.04 -48.63 -1.63
CA ARG A 141 -6.59 -47.77 -2.74
C ARG A 141 -7.57 -46.65 -2.96
N SER A 142 -7.03 -45.44 -3.18
CA SER A 142 -7.78 -44.27 -3.66
C SER A 142 -7.34 -43.91 -5.06
N VAL A 143 -8.31 -43.70 -5.96
CA VAL A 143 -8.05 -43.32 -7.35
C VAL A 143 -8.31 -41.81 -7.51
N GLN A 144 -7.31 -41.09 -7.96
CA GLN A 144 -7.41 -39.66 -8.26
C GLN A 144 -7.24 -39.44 -9.75
N THR A 145 -8.17 -38.68 -10.35
CA THR A 145 -7.99 -38.18 -11.73
C THR A 145 -7.50 -36.73 -11.66
N THR A 146 -6.38 -36.45 -12.29
CA THR A 146 -5.76 -35.12 -12.30
C THR A 146 -5.20 -34.80 -13.68
N GLU A 147 -5.05 -33.51 -13.99
CA GLU A 147 -4.33 -33.04 -15.16
C GLU A 147 -2.82 -33.03 -14.89
N ASP A 148 -2.03 -33.04 -15.95
CA ASP A 148 -0.58 -32.92 -15.87
C ASP A 148 -0.15 -31.46 -15.95
N PRO A 149 0.42 -30.86 -14.88
CA PRO A 149 0.86 -29.45 -14.89
C PRO A 149 1.92 -29.17 -15.96
N TYR A 150 2.69 -30.17 -16.33
CA TYR A 150 3.78 -30.02 -17.31
C TYR A 150 3.36 -30.22 -18.78
N ALA A 151 2.06 -30.39 -19.02
CA ALA A 151 1.50 -30.43 -20.36
C ALA A 151 1.19 -29.05 -20.95
N PHE A 152 1.24 -28.00 -20.16
CA PHE A 152 0.92 -26.63 -20.58
C PHE A 152 2.13 -25.90 -21.13
N GLY A 153 1.90 -25.05 -22.16
CA GLY A 153 2.93 -24.23 -22.80
C GLY A 153 3.49 -23.09 -21.97
N LEU A 154 4.09 -22.11 -22.64
CA LEU A 154 4.51 -20.85 -22.04
C LEU A 154 3.27 -20.03 -21.67
N LEU A 155 3.32 -19.34 -20.53
CA LEU A 155 2.17 -18.68 -19.89
C LEU A 155 2.24 -17.15 -20.01
N LEU A 156 3.43 -16.58 -19.78
CA LEU A 156 3.66 -15.15 -19.89
C LEU A 156 4.08 -14.77 -21.30
N GLY A 157 3.51 -13.68 -21.81
CA GLY A 157 3.85 -13.10 -23.10
C GLY A 157 5.20 -12.38 -23.10
N GLU A 158 5.83 -12.23 -24.26
CA GLU A 158 7.12 -11.53 -24.39
C GLU A 158 7.02 -10.05 -24.01
N LEU A 159 5.85 -9.41 -24.24
CA LEU A 159 5.61 -8.03 -23.82
C LEU A 159 5.64 -7.90 -22.30
N ASP A 160 4.99 -8.81 -21.56
CA ASP A 160 4.99 -8.79 -20.10
C ASP A 160 6.41 -8.93 -19.56
N LEU A 161 7.19 -9.86 -20.13
CA LEU A 161 8.57 -10.11 -19.73
C LEU A 161 9.47 -8.91 -20.01
N HIS A 162 9.30 -8.24 -21.16
CA HIS A 162 10.03 -7.02 -21.50
C HIS A 162 9.69 -5.86 -20.54
N LEU A 163 8.40 -5.62 -20.28
CA LEU A 163 7.97 -4.57 -19.36
C LEU A 163 8.45 -4.83 -17.92
N LEU A 164 8.56 -6.08 -17.50
CA LEU A 164 9.13 -6.47 -16.20
C LEU A 164 10.61 -6.07 -16.10
N GLN A 165 11.42 -6.40 -17.10
CA GLN A 165 12.84 -6.05 -17.13
C GLN A 165 13.08 -4.54 -17.12
N GLU A 166 12.22 -3.78 -17.77
CA GLU A 166 12.29 -2.31 -17.75
C GLU A 166 11.74 -1.67 -16.47
N GLY A 167 11.11 -2.44 -15.57
CA GLY A 167 10.40 -1.91 -14.39
C GLY A 167 9.15 -1.09 -14.75
N ARG A 168 8.56 -1.34 -15.90
CA ARG A 168 7.43 -0.58 -16.46
C ARG A 168 6.10 -1.34 -16.47
N HIS A 169 6.08 -2.54 -15.94
CA HIS A 169 4.85 -3.32 -15.87
C HIS A 169 3.91 -2.76 -14.79
N ARG A 170 2.95 -1.92 -15.19
CA ARG A 170 2.08 -1.18 -14.24
C ARG A 170 0.91 -2.01 -13.70
N GLN A 171 0.65 -3.17 -14.26
CA GLN A 171 -0.35 -4.14 -13.80
C GLN A 171 0.34 -5.42 -13.33
N LEU A 172 1.32 -5.26 -12.44
CA LEU A 172 2.23 -6.32 -12.04
C LEU A 172 1.50 -7.51 -11.41
N ALA A 173 0.48 -7.26 -10.59
CA ALA A 173 -0.32 -8.30 -9.96
C ALA A 173 -1.23 -9.06 -10.96
N ASP A 174 -1.38 -8.60 -12.20
CA ASP A 174 -2.03 -9.34 -13.28
C ASP A 174 -1.03 -10.22 -14.04
N CYS A 175 0.26 -9.88 -13.97
CA CYS A 175 1.35 -10.61 -14.63
C CYS A 175 1.99 -11.63 -13.68
N LEU A 176 2.37 -11.23 -12.48
CA LEU A 176 2.94 -12.11 -11.44
C LEU A 176 1.87 -12.58 -10.45
N GLY A 177 2.29 -13.42 -9.49
CA GLY A 177 1.42 -13.97 -8.45
C GLY A 177 0.58 -15.16 -8.90
N ALA A 178 -0.43 -15.48 -8.10
CA ALA A 178 -1.39 -16.54 -8.34
C ALA A 178 -2.63 -15.98 -9.07
N ARG A 179 -2.80 -16.37 -10.34
CA ARG A 179 -3.92 -15.89 -11.19
C ARG A 179 -4.81 -17.04 -11.62
N PRO A 180 -6.03 -17.19 -11.06
CA PRO A 180 -7.02 -18.13 -11.54
C PRO A 180 -7.35 -17.85 -13.01
N MET A 181 -7.31 -18.89 -13.82
CA MET A 181 -7.60 -18.79 -15.24
C MET A 181 -8.06 -20.13 -15.79
N GLU A 182 -8.50 -20.12 -17.04
CA GLU A 182 -8.85 -21.33 -17.78
C GLU A 182 -7.94 -21.46 -19.00
N ILE A 183 -7.32 -22.63 -19.18
CA ILE A 183 -6.54 -22.98 -20.36
C ILE A 183 -7.14 -24.23 -21.00
N ASP A 184 -7.55 -24.16 -22.26
CA ASP A 184 -8.17 -25.26 -23.01
C ASP A 184 -9.38 -25.90 -22.29
N GLY A 185 -10.22 -25.11 -21.63
CA GLY A 185 -11.37 -25.59 -20.88
C GLY A 185 -11.01 -26.20 -19.51
N ILE A 186 -9.78 -26.03 -19.04
CA ILE A 186 -9.29 -26.53 -17.77
C ILE A 186 -9.12 -25.36 -16.80
N PRO A 187 -9.93 -25.27 -15.76
CA PRO A 187 -9.72 -24.27 -14.74
C PRO A 187 -8.49 -24.61 -13.88
N GLY A 188 -7.77 -23.59 -13.47
CA GLY A 188 -6.59 -23.72 -12.62
C GLY A 188 -6.01 -22.36 -12.27
N THR A 189 -4.81 -22.35 -11.76
CA THR A 189 -4.11 -21.12 -11.38
C THR A 189 -2.73 -21.07 -12.04
N ARG A 190 -2.44 -19.95 -12.71
CA ARG A 190 -1.07 -19.62 -13.10
C ARG A 190 -0.37 -19.00 -11.92
N PHE A 191 0.79 -19.51 -11.57
CA PHE A 191 1.73 -18.94 -10.62
C PHE A 191 2.91 -18.35 -11.38
N ALA A 192 3.33 -17.15 -11.01
CA ALA A 192 4.51 -16.51 -11.57
C ALA A 192 5.21 -15.66 -10.51
N VAL A 193 6.55 -15.74 -10.42
CA VAL A 193 7.34 -14.99 -9.41
C VAL A 193 8.70 -14.60 -9.97
N TRP A 194 9.15 -13.40 -9.60
CA TRP A 194 10.46 -12.88 -9.93
C TRP A 194 11.50 -13.32 -8.91
N ALA A 195 12.43 -14.19 -9.31
CA ALA A 195 13.50 -14.71 -8.47
C ALA A 195 14.74 -15.07 -9.34
N PRO A 196 15.44 -14.06 -9.87
CA PRO A 196 16.47 -14.25 -10.90
C PRO A 196 17.73 -15.00 -10.42
N ASN A 197 17.98 -15.04 -9.12
CA ASN A 197 19.15 -15.70 -8.54
C ASN A 197 18.84 -17.07 -7.94
N ALA A 198 17.59 -17.50 -8.00
CA ALA A 198 17.17 -18.83 -7.55
C ALA A 198 17.67 -19.92 -8.53
N GLU A 199 18.11 -21.06 -7.99
CA GLU A 199 18.43 -22.25 -8.76
C GLU A 199 17.18 -23.10 -9.06
N ARG A 200 16.17 -23.05 -8.18
CA ARG A 200 14.88 -23.69 -8.34
C ARG A 200 13.80 -22.91 -7.58
N VAL A 201 12.61 -22.80 -8.17
CA VAL A 201 11.41 -22.34 -7.48
C VAL A 201 10.29 -23.37 -7.68
N SER A 202 9.56 -23.66 -6.62
CA SER A 202 8.40 -24.55 -6.64
C SER A 202 7.23 -23.92 -5.90
N VAL A 203 6.01 -24.22 -6.37
CA VAL A 203 4.80 -23.85 -5.64
C VAL A 203 4.47 -24.98 -4.67
N VAL A 204 4.27 -24.64 -3.40
CA VAL A 204 3.90 -25.60 -2.35
C VAL A 204 2.63 -25.15 -1.64
N GLY A 205 1.84 -26.10 -1.22
CA GLY A 205 0.59 -25.91 -0.50
C GLY A 205 -0.04 -27.24 -0.10
N ASP A 206 -1.23 -27.21 0.48
CA ASP A 206 -1.93 -28.44 0.92
C ASP A 206 -2.18 -29.38 -0.26
N PHE A 207 -2.43 -28.84 -1.46
CA PHE A 207 -2.70 -29.60 -2.70
C PHE A 207 -1.54 -30.50 -3.13
N ASN A 208 -0.34 -30.29 -2.65
CA ASN A 208 0.83 -31.12 -2.93
C ASN A 208 1.59 -31.57 -1.66
N GLN A 209 0.96 -31.43 -0.49
CA GLN A 209 1.53 -31.82 0.82
C GLN A 209 2.83 -31.05 1.13
N TRP A 210 2.93 -29.82 0.64
CA TRP A 210 4.10 -28.95 0.81
C TRP A 210 5.43 -29.54 0.30
N ASP A 211 5.35 -30.48 -0.69
CA ASP A 211 6.53 -31.11 -1.31
C ASP A 211 6.96 -30.33 -2.57
N GLY A 212 8.04 -29.58 -2.46
CA GLY A 212 8.59 -28.76 -3.53
C GLY A 212 9.12 -29.51 -4.75
N ARG A 213 9.18 -30.85 -4.71
CA ARG A 213 9.54 -31.65 -5.88
C ARG A 213 8.37 -31.83 -6.88
N ARG A 214 7.12 -31.59 -6.42
CA ARG A 214 5.89 -31.93 -7.17
C ARG A 214 5.44 -30.86 -8.16
N HIS A 215 5.67 -29.59 -7.86
CA HIS A 215 5.26 -28.46 -8.69
C HIS A 215 6.41 -27.48 -8.91
N VAL A 216 7.49 -27.99 -9.51
CA VAL A 216 8.65 -27.18 -9.88
C VAL A 216 8.28 -26.28 -11.06
N MET A 217 8.58 -24.98 -10.93
CA MET A 217 8.28 -23.96 -11.93
C MET A 217 9.33 -23.93 -13.05
N ARG A 218 8.95 -23.37 -14.21
CA ARG A 218 9.83 -23.12 -15.34
C ARG A 218 10.41 -21.71 -15.28
N LEU A 219 11.73 -21.60 -15.46
CA LEU A 219 12.42 -20.31 -15.54
C LEU A 219 12.27 -19.69 -16.93
N ARG A 220 11.87 -18.42 -16.99
CA ARG A 220 12.02 -17.52 -18.14
C ARG A 220 13.33 -16.76 -17.93
N HIS A 221 14.38 -17.16 -18.62
CA HIS A 221 15.77 -16.81 -18.25
C HIS A 221 16.07 -15.31 -18.27
N GLU A 222 15.67 -14.59 -19.32
CA GLU A 222 16.04 -13.18 -19.45
C GLU A 222 15.52 -12.29 -18.31
N PRO A 223 14.22 -12.32 -17.93
CA PRO A 223 13.71 -11.53 -16.82
C PRO A 223 13.93 -12.17 -15.43
N GLY A 224 14.33 -13.46 -15.38
CA GLY A 224 14.46 -14.19 -14.12
C GLY A 224 13.11 -14.48 -13.44
N VAL A 225 12.07 -14.69 -14.24
CA VAL A 225 10.72 -15.03 -13.78
C VAL A 225 10.47 -16.52 -13.87
N TRP A 226 9.90 -17.08 -12.83
CA TRP A 226 9.46 -18.49 -12.78
C TRP A 226 7.95 -18.54 -12.98
N GLU A 227 7.47 -19.51 -13.79
CA GLU A 227 6.04 -19.67 -14.10
C GLU A 227 5.62 -21.15 -14.08
N LEU A 228 4.38 -21.42 -13.64
CA LEU A 228 3.73 -22.73 -13.74
C LEU A 228 2.20 -22.57 -13.72
N PHE A 229 1.47 -23.31 -14.55
CA PHE A 229 0.03 -23.49 -14.42
C PHE A 229 -0.26 -24.77 -13.63
N ILE A 230 -1.01 -24.66 -12.55
CA ILE A 230 -1.44 -25.82 -11.77
C ILE A 230 -2.96 -25.97 -11.94
N PRO A 231 -3.38 -27.03 -12.63
CA PRO A 231 -4.80 -27.32 -12.84
C PRO A 231 -5.54 -27.54 -11.53
N ARG A 232 -6.83 -27.19 -11.50
CA ARG A 232 -7.76 -27.41 -10.39
C ARG A 232 -7.47 -26.64 -9.10
N ILE A 233 -6.39 -25.87 -9.02
CA ILE A 233 -6.11 -24.95 -7.95
C ILE A 233 -6.87 -23.66 -8.21
N GLY A 234 -7.54 -23.09 -7.21
CA GLY A 234 -8.41 -21.94 -7.38
C GLY A 234 -8.57 -21.09 -6.12
N PRO A 235 -9.52 -20.15 -6.13
CA PRO A 235 -9.73 -19.21 -5.02
C PRO A 235 -9.90 -19.91 -3.67
N GLY A 236 -9.10 -19.48 -2.69
CA GLY A 236 -9.09 -20.01 -1.33
C GLY A 236 -7.97 -21.03 -1.06
N ASP A 237 -7.33 -21.58 -2.09
CA ASP A 237 -6.17 -22.45 -1.90
C ASP A 237 -4.98 -21.64 -1.35
N VAL A 238 -4.31 -22.22 -0.35
CA VAL A 238 -3.12 -21.60 0.28
C VAL A 238 -1.85 -22.10 -0.38
N TYR A 239 -0.87 -21.21 -0.52
CA TYR A 239 0.40 -21.54 -1.15
C TYR A 239 1.55 -20.67 -0.66
N LYS A 240 2.77 -21.18 -0.88
CA LYS A 240 4.04 -20.46 -0.76
C LYS A 240 4.98 -20.85 -1.91
N TYR A 241 6.09 -20.14 -2.02
CA TYR A 241 7.20 -20.55 -2.87
C TYR A 241 8.30 -21.22 -2.04
N GLU A 242 8.70 -22.42 -2.46
CA GLU A 242 9.89 -23.11 -1.98
C GLU A 242 11.04 -22.75 -2.94
N ILE A 243 12.04 -22.07 -2.44
CA ILE A 243 13.16 -21.55 -3.24
C ILE A 243 14.46 -22.21 -2.85
N LEU A 244 15.17 -22.72 -3.85
CA LEU A 244 16.55 -23.16 -3.72
C LEU A 244 17.43 -22.01 -4.22
N GLY A 245 18.18 -21.39 -3.32
CA GLY A 245 19.09 -20.32 -3.63
C GLY A 245 20.45 -20.83 -4.11
N ARG A 246 21.38 -19.92 -4.34
CA ARG A 246 22.72 -20.22 -4.86
C ARG A 246 23.45 -21.27 -4.01
N GLY A 247 24.11 -22.20 -4.67
CA GLY A 247 24.85 -23.30 -4.02
C GLY A 247 23.96 -24.37 -3.43
N GLY A 248 22.69 -24.45 -3.84
CA GLY A 248 21.76 -25.47 -3.43
C GLY A 248 21.21 -25.28 -2.00
N VAL A 249 21.21 -24.04 -1.49
CA VAL A 249 20.69 -23.73 -0.15
C VAL A 249 19.17 -23.63 -0.22
N LEU A 250 18.47 -24.46 0.54
CA LEU A 250 17.03 -24.37 0.70
C LEU A 250 16.70 -23.19 1.62
N LEU A 251 15.95 -22.22 1.08
CA LEU A 251 15.53 -21.02 1.82
C LEU A 251 14.26 -21.30 2.64
N PRO A 252 13.94 -20.48 3.65
CA PRO A 252 12.62 -20.47 4.27
C PRO A 252 11.53 -20.28 3.22
N LEU A 253 10.36 -20.91 3.45
CA LEU A 253 9.24 -20.79 2.52
C LEU A 253 8.79 -19.32 2.41
N LYS A 254 8.72 -18.81 1.18
CA LYS A 254 8.40 -17.42 0.88
C LYS A 254 6.91 -17.24 0.55
N ALA A 255 6.29 -16.20 1.13
CA ALA A 255 5.01 -15.70 0.67
C ALA A 255 5.17 -15.03 -0.72
N ASP A 256 4.09 -14.92 -1.45
CA ASP A 256 4.12 -14.30 -2.77
C ASP A 256 4.18 -12.77 -2.64
N PRO A 257 5.18 -12.10 -3.22
CA PRO A 257 5.35 -10.64 -3.13
C PRO A 257 4.17 -9.83 -3.68
N VAL A 258 3.44 -10.38 -4.65
CA VAL A 258 2.31 -9.70 -5.31
C VAL A 258 0.96 -10.38 -5.01
N ALA A 259 0.89 -11.15 -3.94
CA ALA A 259 -0.36 -11.76 -3.49
C ALA A 259 -1.43 -10.68 -3.23
N ARG A 260 -2.64 -10.89 -3.75
CA ARG A 260 -3.82 -10.06 -3.48
C ARG A 260 -4.60 -10.52 -2.25
N ALA A 261 -4.29 -11.69 -1.71
CA ALA A 261 -4.88 -12.24 -0.50
C ALA A 261 -3.87 -13.06 0.29
N THR A 262 -4.01 -13.06 1.59
CA THR A 262 -3.13 -13.77 2.53
C THR A 262 -3.96 -14.51 3.58
N GLU A 263 -3.33 -15.45 4.29
CA GLU A 263 -3.87 -15.92 5.55
C GLU A 263 -3.79 -14.84 6.63
N ALA A 264 -4.66 -14.93 7.62
CA ALA A 264 -4.55 -14.06 8.81
C ALA A 264 -3.41 -14.56 9.73
N PRO A 265 -2.62 -13.66 10.31
CA PRO A 265 -1.60 -14.04 11.29
C PRO A 265 -2.19 -14.83 12.48
N PRO A 266 -1.44 -15.82 13.02
CA PRO A 266 -0.02 -16.07 12.82
C PRO A 266 0.32 -16.91 11.57
N ALA A 267 -0.65 -17.36 10.78
CA ALA A 267 -0.38 -18.02 9.52
C ALA A 267 0.26 -17.04 8.52
N THR A 268 1.03 -17.57 7.56
CA THR A 268 1.93 -16.76 6.74
C THR A 268 1.89 -17.10 5.25
N ALA A 269 0.92 -17.92 4.82
CA ALA A 269 0.81 -18.27 3.41
C ALA A 269 0.02 -17.21 2.63
N SER A 270 0.31 -17.14 1.34
CA SER A 270 -0.53 -16.43 0.39
C SER A 270 -1.75 -17.27 0.04
N VAL A 271 -2.83 -16.62 -0.34
CA VAL A 271 -4.09 -17.26 -0.72
C VAL A 271 -4.39 -16.90 -2.18
N VAL A 272 -4.82 -17.86 -2.96
CA VAL A 272 -5.31 -17.60 -4.33
C VAL A 272 -6.56 -16.74 -4.23
N ALA A 273 -6.48 -15.50 -4.70
CA ALA A 273 -7.60 -14.56 -4.69
C ALA A 273 -8.65 -14.90 -5.75
N ASP A 274 -9.90 -14.47 -5.54
CA ASP A 274 -10.94 -14.62 -6.56
C ASP A 274 -10.59 -13.71 -7.77
N ALA A 275 -10.68 -14.28 -8.98
CA ALA A 275 -10.45 -13.54 -10.21
C ALA A 275 -11.64 -12.66 -10.65
N ARG A 276 -12.82 -12.85 -10.04
CA ARG A 276 -14.01 -12.07 -10.38
C ARG A 276 -13.84 -10.63 -9.90
N PRO A 277 -14.01 -9.62 -10.81
CA PRO A 277 -13.90 -8.24 -10.41
C PRO A 277 -15.03 -7.87 -9.43
N TYR A 278 -14.70 -7.03 -8.46
CA TYR A 278 -15.73 -6.40 -7.63
C TYR A 278 -16.63 -5.51 -8.50
N LEU A 279 -17.94 -5.55 -8.26
CA LEU A 279 -18.93 -4.76 -9.02
C LEU A 279 -19.16 -3.42 -8.31
N TRP A 280 -18.37 -2.43 -8.66
CA TRP A 280 -18.41 -1.08 -8.11
C TRP A 280 -19.73 -0.37 -8.37
N GLN A 281 -20.18 0.42 -7.40
CA GLN A 281 -21.35 1.29 -7.48
C GLN A 281 -21.00 2.76 -7.28
N ASP A 282 -19.73 3.11 -7.35
CA ASP A 282 -19.13 4.41 -7.08
C ASP A 282 -18.87 5.26 -8.34
N GLN A 283 -19.47 4.97 -9.49
CA GLN A 283 -19.19 5.61 -10.77
C GLN A 283 -19.33 7.13 -10.71
N GLN A 284 -20.33 7.63 -9.97
CA GLN A 284 -20.50 9.07 -9.79
C GLN A 284 -19.32 9.69 -9.01
N TRP A 285 -18.92 9.05 -7.92
CA TRP A 285 -17.77 9.49 -7.13
C TRP A 285 -16.50 9.57 -7.97
N MET A 286 -16.19 8.51 -8.70
CA MET A 286 -15.00 8.42 -9.54
C MET A 286 -14.99 9.48 -10.66
N ALA A 287 -16.16 9.82 -11.22
CA ALA A 287 -16.29 10.88 -12.21
C ALA A 287 -16.08 12.29 -11.61
N GLU A 288 -16.47 12.51 -10.36
CA GLU A 288 -16.36 13.79 -9.65
C GLU A 288 -15.08 13.93 -8.82
N ARG A 289 -14.31 12.86 -8.64
CA ARG A 289 -13.17 12.77 -7.71
C ARG A 289 -12.19 13.93 -7.87
N ALA A 290 -11.77 14.24 -9.11
CA ALA A 290 -10.82 15.32 -9.38
C ALA A 290 -11.34 16.70 -8.93
N GLN A 291 -12.65 16.94 -9.02
CA GLN A 291 -13.25 18.19 -8.54
C GLN A 291 -13.37 18.18 -7.00
N ARG A 292 -13.81 17.07 -6.41
CA ARG A 292 -13.98 16.90 -4.96
C ARG A 292 -12.68 17.01 -4.19
N GLN A 293 -11.57 16.66 -4.82
CA GLN A 293 -10.21 16.65 -4.25
C GLN A 293 -9.32 17.79 -4.82
N SER A 294 -9.91 18.80 -5.48
CA SER A 294 -9.15 19.96 -5.93
C SER A 294 -8.61 20.77 -4.75
N LEU A 295 -7.55 21.55 -4.99
CA LEU A 295 -6.94 22.39 -3.94
C LEU A 295 -7.93 23.38 -3.33
N ALA A 296 -8.97 23.79 -4.07
CA ALA A 296 -10.02 24.67 -3.59
C ALA A 296 -11.12 23.95 -2.80
N ALA A 297 -11.21 22.62 -2.88
CA ALA A 297 -12.22 21.85 -2.16
C ALA A 297 -11.93 21.80 -0.66
N PRO A 298 -12.96 21.74 0.21
CA PRO A 298 -12.75 21.49 1.62
C PRO A 298 -12.23 20.07 1.84
N MET A 299 -11.19 19.92 2.67
CA MET A 299 -10.66 18.64 3.04
C MET A 299 -10.42 18.59 4.54
N SER A 300 -11.19 17.76 5.23
CA SER A 300 -11.06 17.44 6.64
C SER A 300 -11.00 15.92 6.77
N ILE A 301 -9.88 15.43 7.29
CA ILE A 301 -9.49 14.02 7.28
C ILE A 301 -9.64 13.46 8.70
N TYR A 302 -10.32 12.31 8.82
CA TYR A 302 -10.39 11.52 10.03
C TYR A 302 -9.42 10.34 9.91
N GLU A 303 -8.27 10.45 10.54
CA GLU A 303 -7.25 9.40 10.59
C GLU A 303 -7.62 8.36 11.66
N LEU A 304 -7.50 7.09 11.35
CA LEU A 304 -7.79 6.02 12.29
C LEU A 304 -6.94 4.75 12.08
N HIS A 305 -6.73 4.04 13.18
CA HIS A 305 -6.21 2.68 13.20
C HIS A 305 -7.38 1.69 13.18
N PRO A 306 -7.65 0.97 12.08
CA PRO A 306 -8.86 0.15 11.92
C PRO A 306 -9.01 -0.93 12.99
N ALA A 307 -7.88 -1.54 13.42
CA ALA A 307 -7.90 -2.64 14.37
C ALA A 307 -8.29 -2.22 15.79
N SER A 308 -8.15 -0.93 16.15
CA SER A 308 -8.45 -0.42 17.48
C SER A 308 -9.54 0.64 17.53
N TRP A 309 -10.05 1.12 16.39
CA TRP A 309 -11.11 2.13 16.37
C TRP A 309 -12.33 1.70 17.20
N ARG A 310 -12.77 0.45 17.04
CA ARG A 310 -13.68 -0.26 17.94
C ARG A 310 -13.32 -1.73 18.00
N ARG A 311 -13.44 -2.30 19.18
CA ARG A 311 -13.29 -3.75 19.44
C ARG A 311 -14.58 -4.28 20.02
N ILE A 312 -14.81 -5.58 19.89
CA ILE A 312 -16.00 -6.27 20.40
C ILE A 312 -15.61 -7.03 21.68
N PRO A 313 -15.89 -6.47 22.87
CA PRO A 313 -15.45 -7.06 24.14
C PRO A 313 -16.00 -8.48 24.35
N GLU A 314 -17.25 -8.74 23.94
CA GLU A 314 -17.94 -10.02 24.08
C GLU A 314 -17.34 -11.13 23.20
N GLN A 315 -16.49 -10.77 22.24
CA GLN A 315 -15.83 -11.70 21.32
C GLN A 315 -14.29 -11.60 21.46
N ALA A 316 -13.80 -11.76 22.68
CA ALA A 316 -12.37 -11.72 23.02
C ALA A 316 -11.66 -10.44 22.54
N HIS A 317 -12.34 -9.30 22.56
CA HIS A 317 -11.82 -8.00 22.10
C HIS A 317 -11.30 -8.01 20.65
N ARG A 318 -11.88 -8.84 19.77
CA ARG A 318 -11.50 -8.78 18.35
C ARG A 318 -11.79 -7.43 17.75
N ASN A 319 -11.03 -7.06 16.72
CA ASN A 319 -11.33 -5.91 15.87
C ASN A 319 -12.62 -6.14 15.05
N LEU A 320 -13.17 -5.07 14.52
CA LEU A 320 -14.23 -5.10 13.50
C LEU A 320 -13.67 -5.64 12.18
N ASN A 321 -14.51 -6.38 11.45
CA ASN A 321 -14.25 -6.67 10.03
C ASN A 321 -14.68 -5.48 9.14
N TRP A 322 -14.40 -5.54 7.83
CA TRP A 322 -14.71 -4.46 6.90
C TRP A 322 -16.20 -4.10 6.83
N ASP A 323 -17.09 -5.10 6.91
CA ASP A 323 -18.55 -4.85 6.89
C ASP A 323 -19.00 -4.16 8.17
N GLU A 324 -18.57 -4.65 9.33
CA GLU A 324 -18.87 -4.06 10.65
C GLU A 324 -18.30 -2.64 10.78
N LEU A 325 -17.07 -2.44 10.25
CA LEU A 325 -16.44 -1.14 10.22
C LEU A 325 -17.25 -0.16 9.35
N ALA A 326 -17.64 -0.58 8.16
CA ALA A 326 -18.47 0.23 7.28
C ALA A 326 -19.81 0.64 7.94
N GLU A 327 -20.47 -0.29 8.65
CA GLU A 327 -21.73 -0.02 9.32
C GLU A 327 -21.64 0.99 10.46
N GLN A 328 -20.50 1.04 11.15
CA GLN A 328 -20.33 1.90 12.31
C GLN A 328 -19.55 3.19 12.02
N LEU A 329 -18.47 3.10 11.24
CA LEU A 329 -17.57 4.21 10.97
C LEU A 329 -18.17 5.22 9.98
N ILE A 330 -18.77 4.74 8.88
CA ILE A 330 -19.26 5.63 7.83
C ILE A 330 -20.35 6.59 8.36
N PRO A 331 -21.40 6.15 9.09
CA PRO A 331 -22.36 7.06 9.68
C PRO A 331 -21.75 8.03 10.70
N TYR A 332 -20.76 7.58 11.47
CA TYR A 332 -20.06 8.42 12.44
C TYR A 332 -19.29 9.56 11.75
N VAL A 333 -18.46 9.23 10.77
CA VAL A 333 -17.64 10.20 10.02
C VAL A 333 -18.53 11.18 9.25
N ALA A 334 -19.60 10.70 8.63
CA ALA A 334 -20.59 11.53 7.95
C ALA A 334 -21.26 12.53 8.90
N ALA A 335 -21.73 12.06 10.06
CA ALA A 335 -22.36 12.91 11.08
C ALA A 335 -21.38 13.95 11.66
N MET A 336 -20.09 13.59 11.79
CA MET A 336 -19.04 14.50 12.21
C MET A 336 -18.64 15.52 11.14
N GLY A 337 -19.10 15.36 9.89
CA GLY A 337 -18.84 16.27 8.79
C GLY A 337 -17.44 16.17 8.18
N PHE A 338 -16.64 15.16 8.51
CA PHE A 338 -15.36 14.90 7.83
C PHE A 338 -15.60 14.56 6.36
N THR A 339 -14.65 14.91 5.51
CA THR A 339 -14.74 14.66 4.07
C THR A 339 -14.01 13.40 3.63
N HIS A 340 -13.00 13.00 4.39
CA HIS A 340 -12.15 11.84 4.11
C HIS A 340 -11.91 11.03 5.37
N ILE A 341 -11.68 9.74 5.17
CA ILE A 341 -11.08 8.82 6.13
C ILE A 341 -9.64 8.56 5.67
N GLU A 342 -8.68 8.58 6.58
CA GLU A 342 -7.32 8.10 6.34
C GLU A 342 -7.10 6.85 7.20
N LEU A 343 -6.88 5.73 6.55
CA LEU A 343 -6.60 4.46 7.20
C LEU A 343 -5.10 4.35 7.44
N MET A 344 -4.65 4.21 8.69
CA MET A 344 -3.30 3.73 9.00
C MET A 344 -3.06 2.41 8.23
N PRO A 345 -1.80 1.97 7.99
CA PRO A 345 -1.52 0.95 7.00
C PRO A 345 -2.34 -0.33 7.17
N VAL A 346 -3.08 -0.70 6.13
CA VAL A 346 -3.91 -1.91 6.08
C VAL A 346 -3.31 -3.01 5.23
N MET A 347 -2.13 -2.82 4.70
CA MET A 347 -1.36 -3.86 4.02
C MET A 347 -1.06 -5.00 5.00
N GLU A 348 -0.99 -6.25 4.50
CA GLU A 348 -0.72 -7.37 5.40
C GLU A 348 0.66 -7.25 6.05
N HIS A 349 0.70 -7.44 7.36
CA HIS A 349 1.87 -7.29 8.20
C HIS A 349 1.90 -8.37 9.31
N PRO A 350 3.08 -8.85 9.73
CA PRO A 350 3.17 -9.97 10.67
C PRO A 350 2.85 -9.56 12.11
N PHE A 351 3.25 -8.36 12.50
CA PHE A 351 3.21 -7.88 13.88
C PHE A 351 2.21 -6.73 14.05
N GLY A 352 1.14 -6.96 14.82
CA GLY A 352 0.10 -5.94 15.08
C GLY A 352 0.62 -4.67 15.78
N GLY A 353 1.65 -4.81 16.63
CA GLY A 353 2.30 -3.68 17.31
C GLY A 353 3.11 -2.77 16.39
N SER A 354 3.28 -3.11 15.12
CA SER A 354 3.82 -2.19 14.11
C SER A 354 2.77 -1.22 13.56
N TRP A 355 1.51 -1.37 13.93
CA TRP A 355 0.35 -0.59 13.44
C TRP A 355 0.19 -0.66 11.91
N GLY A 356 0.81 -1.65 11.27
CA GLY A 356 0.87 -1.84 9.83
C GLY A 356 2.09 -1.23 9.13
N TYR A 357 2.96 -0.50 9.83
CA TYR A 357 4.15 0.12 9.23
C TYR A 357 5.28 -0.86 8.89
N GLN A 358 5.08 -2.15 9.11
CA GLN A 358 6.02 -3.21 8.68
C GLN A 358 5.32 -4.20 7.72
N PRO A 359 4.91 -3.77 6.53
CA PRO A 359 4.16 -4.60 5.60
C PRO A 359 5.05 -5.68 4.99
N ILE A 360 4.51 -6.89 4.84
CA ILE A 360 5.12 -8.01 4.10
C ILE A 360 4.46 -8.25 2.75
N SER A 361 3.23 -7.75 2.56
CA SER A 361 2.52 -7.81 1.29
C SER A 361 2.05 -6.42 0.88
N MET A 362 2.59 -5.92 -0.22
CA MET A 362 2.29 -4.57 -0.72
C MET A 362 0.98 -4.50 -1.53
N PHE A 363 0.35 -5.63 -1.84
CA PHE A 363 -0.81 -5.72 -2.73
C PHE A 363 -2.07 -6.26 -2.06
N ALA A 364 -1.97 -6.81 -0.85
CA ALA A 364 -3.10 -7.40 -0.15
C ALA A 364 -3.54 -6.58 1.06
N PRO A 365 -4.83 -6.24 1.19
CA PRO A 365 -5.38 -5.79 2.45
C PRO A 365 -5.30 -6.91 3.49
N SER A 366 -5.02 -6.52 4.73
CA SER A 366 -4.80 -7.48 5.83
C SER A 366 -6.02 -8.37 6.05
N ALA A 367 -5.77 -9.67 6.08
CA ALA A 367 -6.77 -10.69 6.34
C ALA A 367 -7.40 -10.61 7.75
N ARG A 368 -6.81 -9.81 8.66
CA ARG A 368 -7.40 -9.51 9.99
C ARG A 368 -8.81 -8.92 9.90
N PHE A 369 -9.10 -8.20 8.82
CA PHE A 369 -10.38 -7.52 8.61
C PHE A 369 -11.31 -8.25 7.66
N GLY A 370 -10.85 -9.36 7.07
CA GLY A 370 -11.60 -10.17 6.11
C GLY A 370 -11.00 -10.18 4.72
N LYS A 371 -11.79 -10.64 3.75
CA LYS A 371 -11.33 -10.84 2.38
C LYS A 371 -11.17 -9.51 1.62
N PRO A 372 -10.31 -9.45 0.57
CA PRO A 372 -10.09 -8.24 -0.23
C PRO A 372 -11.35 -7.64 -0.83
N GLU A 373 -12.32 -8.46 -1.24
CA GLU A 373 -13.59 -7.98 -1.81
C GLU A 373 -14.42 -7.21 -0.77
N ARG A 374 -14.21 -7.47 0.54
CA ARG A 374 -14.88 -6.73 1.60
C ARG A 374 -14.22 -5.37 1.85
N PHE A 375 -12.92 -5.26 1.63
CA PHE A 375 -12.25 -3.96 1.60
C PHE A 375 -12.77 -3.11 0.43
N ALA A 376 -12.88 -3.68 -0.78
CA ALA A 376 -13.49 -2.99 -1.91
C ALA A 376 -14.93 -2.53 -1.60
N ALA A 377 -15.73 -3.39 -0.97
CA ALA A 377 -17.09 -3.02 -0.54
C ALA A 377 -17.10 -1.91 0.52
N PHE A 378 -16.12 -1.87 1.42
CA PHE A 378 -15.96 -0.78 2.38
C PHE A 378 -15.71 0.56 1.68
N VAL A 379 -14.75 0.59 0.73
CA VAL A 379 -14.43 1.80 -0.05
C VAL A 379 -15.66 2.27 -0.86
N ASP A 380 -16.32 1.35 -1.55
CA ASP A 380 -17.54 1.65 -2.34
C ASP A 380 -18.64 2.30 -1.48
N ARG A 381 -18.87 1.78 -0.27
CA ARG A 381 -19.85 2.34 0.68
C ARG A 381 -19.43 3.71 1.20
N CYS A 382 -18.11 3.97 1.38
CA CYS A 382 -17.62 5.30 1.72
C CYS A 382 -17.94 6.30 0.61
N HIS A 383 -17.68 5.95 -0.64
CA HIS A 383 -17.96 6.77 -1.81
C HIS A 383 -19.44 7.08 -1.95
N GLN A 384 -20.33 6.08 -1.76
CA GLN A 384 -21.78 6.27 -1.76
C GLN A 384 -22.25 7.22 -0.64
N ALA A 385 -21.53 7.28 0.48
CA ALA A 385 -21.78 8.22 1.56
C ALA A 385 -21.15 9.61 1.33
N GLY A 386 -20.44 9.82 0.22
CA GLY A 386 -19.75 11.07 -0.09
C GLY A 386 -18.45 11.29 0.69
N ILE A 387 -17.80 10.22 1.12
CA ILE A 387 -16.57 10.21 1.91
C ILE A 387 -15.44 9.58 1.08
N GLY A 388 -14.31 10.30 0.92
CA GLY A 388 -13.10 9.79 0.30
C GLY A 388 -12.31 8.88 1.26
N VAL A 389 -11.52 7.97 0.68
CA VAL A 389 -10.68 7.05 1.44
C VAL A 389 -9.22 7.25 1.07
N LEU A 390 -8.42 7.66 2.03
CA LEU A 390 -6.97 7.75 1.93
C LEU A 390 -6.35 6.55 2.63
N LEU A 391 -5.23 6.07 2.10
CA LEU A 391 -4.49 4.95 2.67
C LEU A 391 -3.07 5.37 3.00
N ASP A 392 -2.63 5.06 4.20
CA ASP A 392 -1.24 5.16 4.59
C ASP A 392 -0.44 4.02 3.93
N TRP A 393 0.51 4.37 3.06
CA TRP A 393 1.28 3.44 2.22
C TRP A 393 2.77 3.56 2.52
N VAL A 394 3.44 2.42 2.77
CA VAL A 394 4.80 2.34 3.30
C VAL A 394 5.79 1.83 2.26
N PRO A 395 6.30 2.67 1.34
CA PRO A 395 7.25 2.25 0.32
C PRO A 395 8.72 2.40 0.73
N ALA A 396 8.98 2.97 1.91
CA ALA A 396 10.34 3.27 2.35
C ALA A 396 11.09 2.01 2.80
N HIS A 397 10.41 1.12 3.49
CA HIS A 397 11.03 -0.01 4.17
C HIS A 397 10.07 -1.20 4.37
N PHE A 398 10.59 -2.34 4.78
CA PHE A 398 9.85 -3.56 5.08
C PHE A 398 10.57 -4.39 6.16
N PRO A 399 9.87 -5.28 6.89
CA PRO A 399 10.46 -6.09 7.95
C PRO A 399 11.36 -7.19 7.40
N SER A 400 12.25 -7.70 8.27
CA SER A 400 13.19 -8.77 7.93
C SER A 400 12.66 -10.19 8.14
N ASP A 401 11.34 -10.35 8.26
CA ASP A 401 10.70 -11.66 8.43
C ASP A 401 11.07 -12.62 7.29
N GLU A 402 11.51 -13.83 7.64
CA GLU A 402 12.09 -14.79 6.70
C GLU A 402 11.11 -15.24 5.60
N HIS A 403 9.80 -15.21 5.86
CA HIS A 403 8.76 -15.56 4.88
C HIS A 403 8.37 -14.40 3.96
N GLY A 404 8.86 -13.16 4.25
CA GLY A 404 8.61 -11.96 3.46
C GLY A 404 9.64 -11.72 2.36
N LEU A 405 9.85 -10.43 2.06
CA LEU A 405 10.72 -9.98 0.96
C LEU A 405 12.22 -10.09 1.26
N ALA A 406 12.61 -10.13 2.54
CA ALA A 406 14.01 -10.16 2.96
C ALA A 406 14.75 -11.35 2.35
N GLN A 407 15.87 -11.10 1.68
CA GLN A 407 16.68 -12.13 1.03
C GLN A 407 15.84 -13.09 0.18
N PHE A 408 14.93 -12.55 -0.65
CA PHE A 408 13.81 -13.31 -1.23
C PHE A 408 14.26 -14.54 -2.03
N ASP A 409 15.29 -14.40 -2.87
CA ASP A 409 15.86 -15.48 -3.66
C ASP A 409 17.25 -15.95 -3.14
N GLY A 410 17.54 -15.66 -1.88
CA GLY A 410 18.83 -15.89 -1.24
C GLY A 410 19.85 -14.76 -1.47
N THR A 411 19.41 -13.66 -2.04
CA THR A 411 20.18 -12.44 -2.24
C THR A 411 19.40 -11.22 -1.76
N ALA A 412 20.06 -10.08 -1.59
CA ALA A 412 19.39 -8.79 -1.39
C ALA A 412 18.68 -8.38 -2.70
N LEU A 413 17.48 -8.96 -2.94
CA LEU A 413 16.73 -8.79 -4.19
C LEU A 413 15.93 -7.48 -4.18
N TYR A 414 15.14 -7.25 -3.14
CA TYR A 414 14.32 -6.06 -2.96
C TYR A 414 15.03 -4.95 -2.18
N GLU A 415 15.94 -5.31 -1.29
CA GLU A 415 16.73 -4.42 -0.44
C GLU A 415 18.12 -4.12 -1.01
N HIS A 416 18.80 -3.10 -0.44
CA HIS A 416 20.22 -2.90 -0.69
C HIS A 416 21.07 -3.94 0.07
N ALA A 417 22.15 -4.40 -0.57
CA ALA A 417 23.05 -5.38 0.04
C ALA A 417 23.97 -4.76 1.12
N ASP A 418 24.35 -3.49 0.98
CA ASP A 418 25.12 -2.77 1.99
C ASP A 418 24.19 -2.27 3.10
N PRO A 419 24.37 -2.69 4.37
CA PRO A 419 23.51 -2.26 5.47
C PRO A 419 23.57 -0.74 5.75
N ARG A 420 24.59 -0.04 5.27
CA ARG A 420 24.64 1.42 5.35
C ARG A 420 23.65 2.12 4.40
N GLU A 421 23.09 1.39 3.43
CA GLU A 421 22.04 1.83 2.52
C GLU A 421 20.73 1.04 2.72
N GLY A 422 20.84 -0.21 3.20
CA GLY A 422 19.78 -1.20 3.19
C GLY A 422 19.11 -1.47 4.53
N PHE A 423 19.48 -0.77 5.62
CA PHE A 423 18.95 -1.06 6.94
C PHE A 423 18.68 0.20 7.78
N HIS A 424 17.44 0.36 8.25
CA HIS A 424 17.05 1.38 9.22
C HIS A 424 17.31 0.91 10.65
N GLN A 425 18.21 1.60 11.35
CA GLN A 425 18.57 1.26 12.75
C GLN A 425 17.42 1.57 13.73
N ASP A 426 16.70 2.66 13.52
CA ASP A 426 15.62 3.10 14.41
C ASP A 426 14.41 2.16 14.37
N TRP A 427 14.09 1.60 13.19
CA TRP A 427 12.89 0.78 12.98
C TRP A 427 13.20 -0.70 12.83
N ASN A 428 14.49 -1.08 12.79
CA ASN A 428 14.94 -2.46 12.57
C ASN A 428 14.33 -3.08 11.30
N THR A 429 14.32 -2.31 10.20
CA THR A 429 13.71 -2.68 8.92
C THR A 429 14.69 -2.58 7.77
N LEU A 430 14.42 -3.30 6.68
CA LEU A 430 15.19 -3.25 5.44
C LEU A 430 14.69 -2.10 4.55
N ILE A 431 15.58 -1.51 3.75
CA ILE A 431 15.27 -0.41 2.84
C ILE A 431 15.21 -0.93 1.41
N PHE A 432 14.13 -0.60 0.68
CA PHE A 432 13.97 -0.95 -0.72
C PHE A 432 15.09 -0.35 -1.59
N ASN A 433 15.65 -1.16 -2.49
CA ASN A 433 16.66 -0.73 -3.46
C ASN A 433 15.99 -0.03 -4.65
N LEU A 434 15.74 1.27 -4.51
CA LEU A 434 15.11 2.10 -5.54
C LEU A 434 16.00 2.35 -6.77
N GLY A 435 17.26 1.91 -6.73
CA GLY A 435 18.15 1.87 -7.89
C GLY A 435 17.82 0.75 -8.89
N ARG A 436 17.03 -0.28 -8.48
CA ARG A 436 16.59 -1.35 -9.37
C ARG A 436 15.28 -1.01 -10.05
N ASN A 437 15.23 -1.17 -11.36
CA ASN A 437 14.03 -0.91 -12.15
C ASN A 437 12.85 -1.78 -11.72
N GLU A 438 13.11 -3.07 -11.47
CA GLU A 438 12.09 -4.04 -11.06
C GLU A 438 11.50 -3.69 -9.69
N VAL A 439 12.31 -3.21 -8.74
CA VAL A 439 11.84 -2.78 -7.41
C VAL A 439 11.02 -1.50 -7.50
N ARG A 440 11.46 -0.52 -8.32
CA ARG A 440 10.66 0.68 -8.59
C ARG A 440 9.33 0.30 -9.25
N GLY A 441 9.38 -0.57 -10.27
CA GLY A 441 8.19 -1.07 -10.94
C GLY A 441 7.23 -1.79 -9.99
N PHE A 442 7.74 -2.60 -9.07
CA PHE A 442 6.99 -3.29 -8.02
C PHE A 442 6.24 -2.31 -7.12
N LEU A 443 6.92 -1.28 -6.61
CA LEU A 443 6.29 -0.29 -5.73
C LEU A 443 5.28 0.59 -6.47
N ILE A 444 5.58 1.04 -7.70
CA ILE A 444 4.61 1.82 -8.50
C ILE A 444 3.37 0.97 -8.82
N ALA A 445 3.55 -0.30 -9.16
CA ALA A 445 2.42 -1.20 -9.40
C ALA A 445 1.59 -1.44 -8.12
N SER A 446 2.23 -1.51 -6.95
CA SER A 446 1.53 -1.56 -5.66
C SER A 446 0.68 -0.31 -5.42
N ALA A 447 1.22 0.88 -5.64
CA ALA A 447 0.45 2.12 -5.52
C ALA A 447 -0.77 2.13 -6.45
N LEU A 448 -0.59 1.69 -7.70
CA LEU A 448 -1.67 1.60 -8.67
C LEU A 448 -2.71 0.53 -8.30
N GLU A 449 -2.31 -0.58 -7.69
CA GLU A 449 -3.25 -1.59 -7.19
C GLU A 449 -4.24 -0.99 -6.20
N TRP A 450 -3.78 -0.19 -5.26
CA TRP A 450 -4.66 0.50 -4.31
C TRP A 450 -5.55 1.55 -4.97
N LEU A 451 -5.01 2.31 -5.92
CA LEU A 451 -5.73 3.40 -6.57
C LEU A 451 -6.71 2.94 -7.68
N GLU A 452 -6.33 1.90 -8.46
CA GLU A 452 -7.10 1.43 -9.63
C GLU A 452 -7.97 0.21 -9.32
N HIS A 453 -7.47 -0.71 -8.49
CA HIS A 453 -8.21 -1.94 -8.19
C HIS A 453 -9.10 -1.77 -6.95
N PHE A 454 -8.62 -1.08 -5.91
CA PHE A 454 -9.39 -0.82 -4.70
C PHE A 454 -10.04 0.57 -4.64
N HIS A 455 -9.90 1.39 -5.67
CA HIS A 455 -10.48 2.73 -5.81
C HIS A 455 -10.20 3.69 -4.65
N VAL A 456 -9.12 3.49 -3.86
CA VAL A 456 -8.77 4.48 -2.83
C VAL A 456 -8.45 5.83 -3.47
N ASP A 457 -8.76 6.93 -2.79
CA ASP A 457 -8.73 8.28 -3.32
C ASP A 457 -7.36 8.94 -3.22
N GLY A 458 -6.45 8.34 -2.49
CA GLY A 458 -5.08 8.81 -2.39
C GLY A 458 -4.25 7.98 -1.43
N LEU A 459 -2.93 8.21 -1.50
CA LEU A 459 -1.95 7.56 -0.65
C LEU A 459 -1.19 8.61 0.16
N ARG A 460 -1.16 8.43 1.48
CA ARG A 460 -0.19 9.08 2.33
C ARG A 460 1.08 8.23 2.29
N VAL A 461 2.16 8.82 1.79
CA VAL A 461 3.45 8.14 1.65
C VAL A 461 4.25 8.33 2.92
N ASP A 462 4.46 7.22 3.64
CA ASP A 462 5.17 7.17 4.90
C ASP A 462 6.66 7.47 4.75
N ALA A 463 7.22 8.18 5.73
CA ALA A 463 8.65 8.36 5.94
C ALA A 463 9.42 8.92 4.72
N VAL A 464 8.83 9.82 3.92
CA VAL A 464 9.48 10.40 2.73
C VAL A 464 10.82 11.05 3.07
N ALA A 465 10.95 11.69 4.22
CA ALA A 465 12.22 12.26 4.70
C ALA A 465 13.35 11.22 4.75
N SER A 466 13.06 10.00 5.21
CA SER A 466 14.03 8.90 5.26
C SER A 466 14.43 8.38 3.88
N MET A 467 13.53 8.52 2.90
CA MET A 467 13.82 8.14 1.51
C MET A 467 14.73 9.16 0.83
N LEU A 468 14.53 10.46 1.10
CA LEU A 468 15.24 11.55 0.43
C LEU A 468 16.70 11.68 0.87
N TYR A 469 17.05 11.25 2.08
CA TYR A 469 18.36 11.47 2.66
C TYR A 469 19.04 10.17 3.10
N ARG A 470 20.22 9.90 2.53
CA ARG A 470 21.03 8.73 2.84
C ARG A 470 21.63 8.75 4.25
N ASP A 471 21.73 9.93 4.87
CA ASP A 471 22.22 10.14 6.24
C ASP A 471 21.10 10.25 7.28
N TYR A 472 19.85 9.96 6.91
CA TYR A 472 18.71 10.01 7.83
C TYR A 472 18.96 9.09 9.05
N SER A 473 18.87 9.66 10.26
CA SER A 473 19.15 8.97 11.55
C SER A 473 20.50 8.23 11.63
N ARG A 474 21.50 8.66 10.85
CA ARG A 474 22.81 8.01 10.80
C ARG A 474 23.94 8.96 11.19
N LYS A 475 24.99 8.42 11.82
CA LYS A 475 26.19 9.16 12.15
C LYS A 475 27.15 9.19 10.95
N SER A 476 28.14 10.08 11.04
CA SER A 476 29.21 10.12 10.04
C SER A 476 29.92 8.76 9.94
N GLY A 477 30.04 8.23 8.72
CA GLY A 477 30.58 6.90 8.42
C GLY A 477 29.59 5.74 8.43
N GLU A 478 28.35 5.96 8.85
CA GLU A 478 27.27 4.94 8.87
C GLU A 478 26.37 4.99 7.62
N TRP A 479 26.70 5.81 6.64
CA TRP A 479 25.96 5.95 5.39
C TRP A 479 26.90 6.10 4.19
N VAL A 480 26.39 5.87 2.98
CA VAL A 480 27.13 5.94 1.71
C VAL A 480 26.68 7.19 0.95
N PRO A 481 27.60 8.13 0.62
CA PRO A 481 27.27 9.28 -0.19
C PRO A 481 26.76 8.89 -1.58
N ASN A 482 25.97 9.77 -2.19
CA ASN A 482 25.55 9.59 -3.58
C ASN A 482 26.73 9.77 -4.55
N ILE A 483 26.51 9.56 -5.85
CA ILE A 483 27.55 9.62 -6.89
C ILE A 483 28.25 10.99 -7.00
N HIS A 484 27.68 12.05 -6.40
CA HIS A 484 28.24 13.40 -6.35
C HIS A 484 28.87 13.72 -4.98
N GLY A 485 28.89 12.77 -4.06
CA GLY A 485 29.41 12.94 -2.70
C GLY A 485 28.40 13.61 -1.74
N GLY A 486 27.18 13.85 -2.16
CA GLY A 486 26.10 14.43 -1.35
C GLY A 486 25.30 13.39 -0.55
N ARG A 487 24.41 13.89 0.29
CA ARG A 487 23.56 13.05 1.16
C ARG A 487 22.21 12.71 0.55
N GLU A 488 21.81 13.39 -0.51
CA GLU A 488 20.54 13.19 -1.20
C GLU A 488 20.51 11.79 -1.85
N ASN A 489 19.41 11.07 -1.68
CA ASN A 489 19.17 9.79 -2.34
C ASN A 489 18.54 10.04 -3.72
N LEU A 490 19.37 10.11 -4.74
CA LEU A 490 18.97 10.46 -6.10
C LEU A 490 18.01 9.42 -6.71
N GLU A 491 18.20 8.16 -6.37
CA GLU A 491 17.35 7.05 -6.81
C GLU A 491 15.94 7.17 -6.22
N ALA A 492 15.82 7.53 -4.94
CA ALA A 492 14.54 7.78 -4.30
C ALA A 492 13.85 9.01 -4.86
N VAL A 493 14.59 10.09 -5.12
CA VAL A 493 14.05 11.29 -5.78
C VAL A 493 13.48 10.94 -7.16
N ALA A 494 14.22 10.16 -7.96
CA ALA A 494 13.76 9.72 -9.27
C ALA A 494 12.50 8.83 -9.17
N PHE A 495 12.46 7.92 -8.21
CA PHE A 495 11.31 7.06 -7.93
C PHE A 495 10.06 7.87 -7.55
N LEU A 496 10.17 8.82 -6.61
CA LEU A 496 9.03 9.62 -6.15
C LEU A 496 8.46 10.48 -7.29
N ARG A 497 9.32 11.05 -8.13
CA ARG A 497 8.89 11.80 -9.33
C ARG A 497 8.17 10.91 -10.33
N GLU A 498 8.72 9.73 -10.62
CA GLU A 498 8.11 8.76 -11.52
C GLU A 498 6.75 8.29 -10.98
N LEU A 499 6.69 7.92 -9.70
CA LEU A 499 5.46 7.52 -9.01
C LEU A 499 4.37 8.57 -9.15
N ASN A 500 4.65 9.81 -8.74
CA ASN A 500 3.67 10.90 -8.78
C ASN A 500 3.24 11.25 -10.21
N THR A 501 4.16 11.17 -11.18
CA THR A 501 3.84 11.37 -12.60
C THR A 501 2.91 10.29 -13.12
N VAL A 502 3.20 9.02 -12.84
CA VAL A 502 2.39 7.89 -13.26
C VAL A 502 0.99 7.95 -12.63
N VAL A 503 0.90 8.25 -11.32
CA VAL A 503 -0.38 8.38 -10.62
C VAL A 503 -1.21 9.53 -11.22
N ALA A 504 -0.62 10.70 -11.45
CA ALA A 504 -1.32 11.83 -12.05
C ALA A 504 -1.87 11.52 -13.46
N GLN A 505 -1.16 10.71 -14.24
CA GLN A 505 -1.57 10.31 -15.59
C GLN A 505 -2.66 9.24 -15.59
N ARG A 506 -2.56 8.25 -14.70
CA ARG A 506 -3.44 7.07 -14.72
C ARG A 506 -4.65 7.19 -13.81
N CYS A 507 -4.49 7.90 -12.69
CA CYS A 507 -5.52 8.05 -11.66
C CYS A 507 -5.88 9.53 -11.45
N PRO A 508 -6.49 10.21 -12.43
CA PRO A 508 -6.82 11.64 -12.32
C PRO A 508 -7.62 11.94 -11.06
N GLY A 509 -7.15 12.94 -10.30
CA GLY A 509 -7.78 13.35 -9.04
C GLY A 509 -7.36 12.52 -7.82
N ALA A 510 -6.61 11.43 -7.94
CA ALA A 510 -6.03 10.75 -6.80
C ALA A 510 -4.96 11.64 -6.13
N LEU A 511 -4.91 11.58 -4.79
CA LEU A 511 -4.00 12.38 -3.98
C LEU A 511 -2.74 11.60 -3.63
N MET A 512 -1.59 12.27 -3.74
CA MET A 512 -0.33 11.79 -3.19
C MET A 512 0.10 12.77 -2.09
N ILE A 513 0.18 12.29 -0.85
CA ILE A 513 0.43 13.09 0.34
C ILE A 513 1.76 12.67 0.95
N ALA A 514 2.70 13.61 1.11
CA ALA A 514 4.00 13.29 1.68
C ALA A 514 4.03 13.50 3.19
N GLU A 515 4.48 12.48 3.93
CA GLU A 515 5.01 12.72 5.27
C GLU A 515 6.50 13.08 5.12
N GLU A 516 6.76 14.37 5.08
CA GLU A 516 8.12 14.90 4.92
C GLU A 516 8.34 16.06 5.91
N SER A 517 9.25 15.87 6.83
CA SER A 517 9.50 16.77 7.96
C SER A 517 10.70 17.71 7.76
N THR A 518 11.42 17.57 6.65
CA THR A 518 12.62 18.37 6.38
C THR A 518 12.31 19.63 5.57
N SER A 519 13.33 20.38 5.25
CA SER A 519 13.25 21.57 4.39
C SER A 519 13.49 21.24 2.90
N TRP A 520 13.21 20.03 2.44
CA TRP A 520 13.31 19.68 1.03
C TRP A 520 12.39 20.60 0.20
N PRO A 521 12.93 21.31 -0.80
CA PRO A 521 12.15 22.29 -1.55
C PRO A 521 11.27 21.64 -2.61
N GLY A 522 10.05 22.15 -2.76
CA GLY A 522 9.16 21.79 -3.87
C GLY A 522 8.61 20.37 -3.78
N VAL A 523 8.33 19.87 -2.58
CA VAL A 523 7.68 18.55 -2.40
C VAL A 523 6.36 18.52 -3.18
N THR A 524 5.57 19.59 -3.13
CA THR A 524 4.27 19.67 -3.81
C THR A 524 4.34 20.42 -5.15
N ALA A 525 5.51 20.87 -5.57
CA ALA A 525 5.68 21.46 -6.88
C ALA A 525 5.61 20.40 -7.98
N ALA A 526 5.09 20.79 -9.15
CA ALA A 526 4.96 19.89 -10.29
C ALA A 526 6.32 19.36 -10.78
N VAL A 527 6.34 18.11 -11.21
CA VAL A 527 7.49 17.53 -11.92
C VAL A 527 7.60 18.17 -13.30
N LYS A 528 8.71 18.87 -13.59
CA LYS A 528 8.99 19.52 -14.87
C LYS A 528 10.26 18.95 -15.49
N GLU A 529 10.26 18.72 -16.80
CA GLU A 529 11.41 18.12 -17.50
C GLU A 529 12.60 19.07 -17.68
N GLU A 530 12.38 20.40 -17.69
CA GLU A 530 13.35 21.40 -18.17
C GLU A 530 13.86 22.41 -17.11
N ALA A 531 13.58 22.24 -15.81
CA ALA A 531 13.97 23.22 -14.81
C ALA A 531 15.03 22.69 -13.83
N ASP A 532 15.99 23.54 -13.44
CA ASP A 532 17.03 23.25 -12.44
C ASP A 532 16.47 22.89 -11.04
N HIS A 533 15.17 23.16 -10.79
CA HIS A 533 14.45 22.85 -9.56
C HIS A 533 13.16 22.08 -9.88
N HIS A 534 13.29 20.77 -10.04
CA HIS A 534 12.17 19.87 -10.26
C HIS A 534 11.45 19.56 -8.94
N GLY A 535 10.12 19.77 -8.88
CA GLY A 535 9.30 19.32 -7.77
C GLY A 535 9.26 17.79 -7.68
N LEU A 536 8.74 17.29 -6.55
CA LEU A 536 8.49 15.85 -6.37
C LEU A 536 7.10 15.42 -6.86
N GLY A 537 6.17 16.37 -7.07
CA GLY A 537 4.85 16.11 -7.66
C GLY A 537 3.79 15.63 -6.68
N PHE A 538 4.00 15.71 -5.38
CA PHE A 538 2.97 15.41 -4.40
C PHE A 538 1.82 16.41 -4.45
N SER A 539 0.61 15.96 -4.10
CA SER A 539 -0.56 16.85 -3.98
C SER A 539 -0.47 17.72 -2.73
N TYR A 540 -0.07 17.11 -1.63
CA TYR A 540 0.05 17.76 -0.32
C TYR A 540 1.27 17.25 0.44
N LYS A 541 1.65 18.05 1.46
CA LYS A 541 2.68 17.69 2.45
C LYS A 541 2.11 17.94 3.86
N TRP A 542 2.38 17.05 4.81
CA TRP A 542 2.08 17.31 6.21
C TRP A 542 2.93 18.46 6.75
N ASN A 543 2.30 19.44 7.44
CA ASN A 543 2.99 20.56 8.06
C ASN A 543 3.45 20.19 9.47
N MET A 544 4.51 19.41 9.58
CA MET A 544 5.07 18.97 10.85
C MET A 544 5.64 20.16 11.67
N GLY A 545 6.13 21.21 11.00
CA GLY A 545 6.61 22.45 11.65
C GLY A 545 5.48 23.16 12.36
N TRP A 546 4.36 23.43 11.69
CA TRP A 546 3.17 24.01 12.28
C TRP A 546 2.66 23.19 13.48
N MET A 547 2.58 21.89 13.31
CA MET A 547 2.14 20.97 14.37
C MET A 547 3.01 21.09 15.62
N ASN A 548 4.34 20.96 15.45
CA ASN A 548 5.28 21.04 16.57
C ASN A 548 5.25 22.39 17.29
N ASP A 549 5.24 23.49 16.53
CA ASP A 549 5.27 24.85 17.10
C ASP A 549 3.99 25.17 17.85
N THR A 550 2.83 24.87 17.26
CA THR A 550 1.54 25.17 17.88
C THR A 550 1.27 24.30 19.10
N LEU A 551 1.63 23.00 19.07
CA LEU A 551 1.50 22.13 20.25
C LEU A 551 2.45 22.54 21.37
N ARG A 552 3.70 22.92 21.04
CA ARG A 552 4.64 23.46 22.03
C ARG A 552 4.07 24.70 22.69
N TYR A 553 3.52 25.65 21.92
CA TYR A 553 2.87 26.84 22.47
C TYR A 553 1.69 26.50 23.38
N MET A 554 0.82 25.60 22.94
CA MET A 554 -0.39 25.23 23.71
C MET A 554 -0.07 24.51 25.01
N GLN A 555 1.07 23.84 25.13
CA GLN A 555 1.55 23.21 26.36
C GLN A 555 2.03 24.22 27.42
N HIS A 556 2.41 25.44 27.03
CA HIS A 556 2.79 26.47 27.98
C HIS A 556 1.59 26.91 28.81
N ASP A 557 1.84 27.12 30.12
CA ASP A 557 0.87 27.85 30.97
C ASP A 557 0.56 29.20 30.31
N PRO A 558 -0.72 29.62 30.24
CA PRO A 558 -1.13 30.87 29.58
C PRO A 558 -0.37 32.11 30.07
N LEU A 559 0.15 32.11 31.33
CA LEU A 559 0.98 33.20 31.87
C LEU A 559 2.27 33.41 31.06
N PHE A 560 2.83 32.34 30.48
CA PHE A 560 4.10 32.36 29.74
C PHE A 560 3.92 32.45 28.22
N ARG A 561 2.72 32.26 27.68
CA ARG A 561 2.41 32.27 26.24
C ARG A 561 2.85 33.57 25.55
N ARG A 562 2.80 34.68 26.26
CA ARG A 562 3.28 35.96 25.73
C ARG A 562 4.74 35.95 25.27
N TYR A 563 5.57 35.10 25.81
CA TYR A 563 6.99 34.97 25.43
C TYR A 563 7.23 34.02 24.26
N HIS A 564 6.21 33.29 23.86
CA HIS A 564 6.24 32.26 22.80
C HIS A 564 5.29 32.60 21.66
N HIS A 565 4.77 33.82 21.59
CA HIS A 565 3.73 34.21 20.63
C HIS A 565 4.08 33.90 19.17
N HIS A 566 5.38 34.02 18.79
CA HIS A 566 5.85 33.70 17.45
C HIS A 566 5.69 32.23 17.07
N ASP A 567 5.60 31.30 18.01
CA ASP A 567 5.36 29.88 17.71
C ASP A 567 4.01 29.67 16.98
N MET A 568 3.03 30.56 17.25
CA MET A 568 1.73 30.54 16.58
C MET A 568 1.74 31.26 15.23
N THR A 569 2.69 32.14 14.97
CA THR A 569 2.72 32.98 13.77
C THR A 569 3.81 32.56 12.78
N PHE A 570 4.85 31.87 13.25
CA PHE A 570 6.00 31.45 12.45
C PHE A 570 5.61 30.57 11.27
N GLY A 571 4.67 29.64 11.47
CA GLY A 571 4.19 28.73 10.42
C GLY A 571 3.72 29.44 9.14
N LEU A 572 3.20 30.67 9.25
CA LEU A 572 2.72 31.43 8.09
C LEU A 572 3.83 32.07 7.26
N LEU A 573 5.07 32.15 7.75
CA LEU A 573 6.21 32.60 6.94
C LEU A 573 6.51 31.64 5.78
N TYR A 574 6.22 30.37 5.97
CA TYR A 574 6.40 29.33 4.95
C TYR A 574 5.08 28.64 4.54
N GLY A 575 3.96 29.00 5.16
CA GLY A 575 2.66 28.31 5.07
C GLY A 575 2.07 28.23 3.65
N PHE A 576 2.68 28.92 2.67
CA PHE A 576 2.28 28.90 1.28
C PHE A 576 3.42 28.48 0.32
N SER A 577 4.52 27.95 0.89
CA SER A 577 5.62 27.39 0.09
C SER A 577 5.28 26.02 -0.48
N GLU A 578 4.36 25.31 0.15
CA GLU A 578 3.86 24.00 -0.25
C GLU A 578 2.32 23.94 -0.04
N ASN A 579 1.67 22.94 -0.58
CA ASN A 579 0.27 22.64 -0.25
C ASN A 579 0.23 21.83 1.04
N PHE A 580 -0.17 22.45 2.14
CA PHE A 580 -0.08 21.80 3.45
C PHE A 580 -1.39 21.17 3.93
N ILE A 581 -1.24 20.03 4.61
CA ILE A 581 -2.20 19.47 5.56
C ILE A 581 -1.69 19.77 6.97
N LEU A 582 -2.57 20.19 7.87
CA LEU A 582 -2.27 20.45 9.27
C LEU A 582 -2.55 19.15 10.05
N PRO A 583 -1.52 18.35 10.41
CA PRO A 583 -1.74 17.07 11.03
C PRO A 583 -1.80 17.21 12.57
N ILE A 584 -2.84 16.67 13.17
CA ILE A 584 -2.83 16.18 14.55
C ILE A 584 -3.06 14.69 14.44
N SER A 585 -2.00 13.98 14.08
CA SER A 585 -2.01 12.58 13.70
C SER A 585 -1.83 11.65 14.89
N HIS A 586 -1.79 10.34 14.61
CA HIS A 586 -1.48 9.32 15.61
C HIS A 586 -0.15 9.58 16.32
N ASP A 587 0.86 10.08 15.61
CA ASP A 587 2.20 10.32 16.16
C ASP A 587 2.23 11.31 17.33
N GLU A 588 1.32 12.27 17.36
CA GLU A 588 1.27 13.27 18.44
C GLU A 588 0.68 12.73 19.73
N VAL A 589 0.01 11.59 19.70
CA VAL A 589 -0.74 11.02 20.83
C VAL A 589 -0.27 9.62 21.25
N VAL A 590 0.88 9.18 20.76
CA VAL A 590 1.51 7.89 21.11
C VAL A 590 2.20 7.95 22.47
N HIS A 591 2.63 6.76 22.94
CA HIS A 591 3.28 6.56 24.24
C HIS A 591 4.40 7.57 24.52
N GLY A 592 4.31 8.21 25.69
CA GLY A 592 5.26 9.22 26.15
C GLY A 592 4.99 10.64 25.66
N LYS A 593 4.06 10.83 24.69
CA LYS A 593 3.71 12.15 24.14
C LYS A 593 2.45 12.76 24.76
N ARG A 594 1.66 12.01 25.52
CA ARG A 594 0.34 12.34 26.11
C ARG A 594 -0.76 12.51 25.06
N ALA A 595 -1.99 12.17 25.42
CA ALA A 595 -3.18 12.55 24.64
C ALA A 595 -3.32 14.08 24.54
N LEU A 596 -3.94 14.56 23.46
CA LEU A 596 -4.03 16.00 23.16
C LEU A 596 -4.65 16.79 24.32
N LEU A 597 -5.73 16.29 24.92
CA LEU A 597 -6.37 16.94 26.09
C LEU A 597 -5.38 17.09 27.26
N ASN A 598 -4.54 16.08 27.49
CA ASN A 598 -3.59 16.06 28.59
C ASN A 598 -2.28 16.82 28.32
N LYS A 599 -2.07 17.30 27.10
CA LYS A 599 -1.02 18.29 26.80
C LYS A 599 -1.39 19.69 27.28
N MET A 600 -2.69 19.97 27.44
CA MET A 600 -3.19 21.29 27.80
C MET A 600 -3.02 21.58 29.31
N PRO A 601 -2.58 22.79 29.68
CA PRO A 601 -2.39 23.18 31.06
C PRO A 601 -3.73 23.53 31.76
N GLY A 602 -3.72 23.46 33.07
CA GLY A 602 -4.81 23.89 33.94
C GLY A 602 -5.70 22.74 34.42
N ASP A 603 -6.81 23.12 35.07
CA ASP A 603 -7.87 22.20 35.47
C ASP A 603 -8.64 21.63 34.29
N GLN A 604 -9.55 20.71 34.52
CA GLN A 604 -10.29 20.02 33.45
C GLN A 604 -11.04 20.99 32.55
N TRP A 605 -11.74 22.00 33.12
CA TRP A 605 -12.46 22.98 32.30
C TRP A 605 -11.50 23.73 31.36
N ARG A 606 -10.36 24.19 31.93
CA ARG A 606 -9.34 24.91 31.13
C ARG A 606 -8.69 24.06 30.10
N ARG A 607 -8.46 22.76 30.34
CA ARG A 607 -7.95 21.85 29.34
C ARG A 607 -8.90 21.74 28.12
N PHE A 608 -10.20 21.53 28.39
CA PHE A 608 -11.20 21.55 27.33
C PHE A 608 -11.27 22.91 26.61
N ALA A 609 -11.21 24.02 27.37
CA ALA A 609 -11.23 25.36 26.79
C ALA A 609 -10.02 25.59 25.85
N ASN A 610 -8.81 25.15 26.26
CA ASN A 610 -7.62 25.21 25.42
C ASN A 610 -7.80 24.39 24.13
N VAL A 611 -8.32 23.17 24.23
CA VAL A 611 -8.56 22.32 23.03
C VAL A 611 -9.61 22.95 22.11
N ARG A 612 -10.69 23.50 22.68
CA ARG A 612 -11.72 24.20 21.87
C ARG A 612 -11.13 25.41 21.13
N ALA A 613 -10.35 26.25 21.82
CA ALA A 613 -9.68 27.40 21.21
C ALA A 613 -8.68 26.95 20.12
N TYR A 614 -7.91 25.89 20.37
CA TYR A 614 -6.95 25.34 19.43
C TYR A 614 -7.63 24.76 18.18
N TYR A 615 -8.76 24.03 18.34
CA TYR A 615 -9.51 23.53 17.18
C TYR A 615 -10.15 24.67 16.38
N GLY A 616 -10.69 25.69 17.02
CA GLY A 616 -11.16 26.88 16.31
C GLY A 616 -10.06 27.54 15.50
N PHE A 617 -8.84 27.65 16.06
CA PHE A 617 -7.65 28.12 15.32
C PHE A 617 -7.27 27.19 14.19
N MET A 618 -7.15 25.87 14.41
CA MET A 618 -6.75 24.89 13.41
C MET A 618 -7.72 24.86 12.21
N TRP A 619 -9.04 24.84 12.45
CA TRP A 619 -10.04 24.78 11.38
C TRP A 619 -10.10 26.04 10.53
N THR A 620 -9.66 27.16 11.07
CA THR A 620 -9.63 28.44 10.34
C THR A 620 -8.27 28.83 9.80
N HIS A 621 -7.19 28.18 10.23
CA HIS A 621 -5.83 28.38 9.72
C HIS A 621 -5.71 27.88 8.28
N PRO A 622 -4.91 28.49 7.39
CA PRO A 622 -4.61 27.96 6.06
C PRO A 622 -4.04 26.55 6.09
N GLY A 623 -4.46 25.69 5.15
CA GLY A 623 -4.09 24.28 5.07
C GLY A 623 -5.29 23.35 5.30
N LYS A 624 -5.23 22.13 4.79
CA LYS A 624 -6.24 21.08 4.99
C LYS A 624 -6.13 20.52 6.41
N LYS A 625 -7.13 19.82 6.91
CA LYS A 625 -7.24 19.39 8.30
C LYS A 625 -7.09 17.89 8.44
N LEU A 626 -6.32 17.42 9.41
CA LEU A 626 -6.25 16.02 9.78
C LEU A 626 -6.32 15.85 11.29
N LEU A 627 -7.20 14.99 11.76
CA LEU A 627 -7.39 14.69 13.15
C LEU A 627 -7.46 13.18 13.39
N PHE A 628 -6.63 12.70 14.31
CA PHE A 628 -6.60 11.29 14.70
C PHE A 628 -7.76 10.93 15.61
N MET A 629 -8.30 9.70 15.43
CA MET A 629 -9.41 9.14 16.21
C MET A 629 -9.26 9.32 17.73
N GLY A 630 -10.34 9.68 18.38
CA GLY A 630 -10.39 9.96 19.84
C GLY A 630 -10.07 11.40 20.21
N SER A 631 -9.29 12.12 19.38
CA SER A 631 -8.97 13.53 19.62
C SER A 631 -10.20 14.42 19.47
N GLU A 632 -11.15 14.04 18.62
CA GLU A 632 -12.39 14.78 18.35
C GLU A 632 -13.32 14.90 19.58
N PHE A 633 -13.17 14.00 20.54
CA PHE A 633 -13.89 14.09 21.81
C PHE A 633 -12.97 14.21 23.03
N GLY A 634 -11.65 14.40 22.83
CA GLY A 634 -10.69 14.60 23.91
C GLY A 634 -10.40 13.33 24.71
N GLN A 635 -10.12 12.22 24.01
CA GLN A 635 -9.59 10.99 24.59
C GLN A 635 -8.53 11.33 25.64
N PRO A 636 -8.65 10.84 26.90
CA PRO A 636 -7.71 11.20 27.96
C PRO A 636 -6.39 10.43 27.90
N ASP A 637 -6.40 9.18 27.39
CA ASP A 637 -5.22 8.33 27.32
C ASP A 637 -4.55 8.43 25.96
N GLU A 638 -3.27 8.11 25.93
CA GLU A 638 -2.47 7.96 24.73
C GLU A 638 -3.04 6.85 23.82
N PHE A 639 -2.71 6.90 22.55
CA PHE A 639 -3.07 5.86 21.59
C PHE A 639 -2.48 4.52 22.02
N ASP A 640 -3.34 3.52 22.11
CA ASP A 640 -3.00 2.11 22.39
C ASP A 640 -3.68 1.24 21.33
N HIS A 641 -2.87 0.58 20.49
CA HIS A 641 -3.37 -0.23 19.40
C HIS A 641 -4.17 -1.47 19.87
N ASP A 642 -4.05 -1.85 21.14
CA ASP A 642 -4.77 -2.96 21.74
C ASP A 642 -6.10 -2.56 22.39
N LYS A 643 -6.39 -1.26 22.45
CA LYS A 643 -7.60 -0.72 23.09
C LYS A 643 -8.38 0.20 22.17
N SER A 644 -9.70 0.13 22.27
CA SER A 644 -10.55 1.16 21.65
C SER A 644 -10.41 2.50 22.37
N PRO A 645 -10.60 3.62 21.67
CA PRO A 645 -10.92 4.90 22.31
C PRO A 645 -12.07 4.76 23.30
N TYR A 646 -12.12 5.61 24.31
CA TYR A 646 -13.09 5.55 25.41
C TYR A 646 -14.48 6.04 24.97
N TRP A 647 -15.11 5.31 24.03
CA TRP A 647 -16.43 5.65 23.48
C TRP A 647 -17.51 5.86 24.53
N HIS A 648 -17.40 5.21 25.69
CA HIS A 648 -18.29 5.38 26.84
C HIS A 648 -18.34 6.82 27.39
N LEU A 649 -17.29 7.64 27.15
CA LEU A 649 -17.30 9.05 27.51
C LEU A 649 -18.33 9.88 26.74
N LEU A 650 -18.87 9.32 25.67
CA LEU A 650 -19.91 9.92 24.85
C LEU A 650 -21.34 9.50 25.25
N ASP A 651 -21.50 8.58 26.21
CA ASP A 651 -22.81 8.10 26.65
C ASP A 651 -23.59 9.22 27.35
N GLU A 652 -24.84 9.41 26.93
CA GLU A 652 -25.70 10.48 27.43
C GLU A 652 -26.06 10.31 28.91
N HIS A 653 -26.13 9.07 29.36
CA HIS A 653 -26.59 8.69 30.71
C HIS A 653 -25.42 8.26 31.64
N GLY A 654 -24.16 8.42 31.21
CA GLY A 654 -23.00 8.09 32.01
C GLY A 654 -22.61 9.21 32.97
N ASP A 655 -22.04 8.86 34.14
CA ASP A 655 -21.48 9.80 35.12
C ASP A 655 -20.16 10.46 34.63
N HIS A 656 -20.08 10.75 33.32
CA HIS A 656 -18.90 11.32 32.69
C HIS A 656 -19.05 12.83 32.47
N PRO A 657 -17.93 13.58 32.54
CA PRO A 657 -17.95 15.01 32.26
C PRO A 657 -18.53 15.32 30.89
N ALA A 658 -19.48 16.21 30.80
CA ALA A 658 -20.12 16.62 29.54
C ALA A 658 -19.13 17.16 28.49
N GLY A 659 -17.92 17.59 28.92
CA GLY A 659 -16.90 18.17 28.04
C GLY A 659 -16.53 17.34 26.83
N HIS A 660 -16.55 16.01 26.93
CA HIS A 660 -16.23 15.11 25.81
C HIS A 660 -17.30 15.19 24.68
N ARG A 661 -18.58 15.13 25.04
CA ARG A 661 -19.69 15.27 24.07
C ARG A 661 -19.72 16.66 23.46
N GLN A 662 -19.45 17.67 24.28
CA GLN A 662 -19.45 19.07 23.86
C GLN A 662 -18.27 19.38 22.92
N LEU A 663 -17.09 18.78 23.16
CA LEU A 663 -15.95 18.91 22.27
C LEU A 663 -16.22 18.21 20.93
N ARG A 664 -16.81 17.01 20.94
CA ARG A 664 -17.23 16.31 19.73
C ARG A 664 -18.22 17.14 18.91
N GLN A 665 -19.19 17.79 19.59
CA GLN A 665 -20.13 18.69 18.92
C GLN A 665 -19.42 19.87 18.26
N LEU A 666 -18.43 20.47 18.95
CA LEU A 666 -17.64 21.55 18.36
C LEU A 666 -16.90 21.10 17.10
N VAL A 667 -16.25 19.93 17.12
CA VAL A 667 -15.53 19.41 15.95
C VAL A 667 -16.49 19.17 14.78
N SER A 668 -17.68 18.65 15.07
CA SER A 668 -18.73 18.48 14.04
C SER A 668 -19.13 19.83 13.46
N ASP A 669 -19.42 20.82 14.26
CA ASP A 669 -19.86 22.15 13.80
C ASP A 669 -18.73 22.89 13.06
N LEU A 670 -17.48 22.73 13.46
CA LEU A 670 -16.32 23.25 12.75
C LEU A 670 -16.17 22.62 11.37
N ASN A 671 -16.37 21.31 11.24
CA ASN A 671 -16.33 20.62 9.95
C ASN A 671 -17.44 21.12 9.02
N HIS A 672 -18.67 21.25 9.53
CA HIS A 672 -19.79 21.77 8.74
C HIS A 672 -19.59 23.23 8.32
N LEU A 673 -19.06 24.07 9.23
CA LEU A 673 -18.71 25.46 8.90
C LEU A 673 -17.61 25.50 7.83
N TYR A 674 -16.52 24.72 7.99
CA TYR A 674 -15.40 24.65 7.06
C TYR A 674 -15.88 24.26 5.65
N ARG A 675 -16.80 23.29 5.54
CA ARG A 675 -17.37 22.85 4.25
C ARG A 675 -18.29 23.89 3.62
N SER A 676 -19.04 24.64 4.43
CA SER A 676 -20.06 25.59 3.95
C SER A 676 -19.53 27.01 3.74
N GLU A 677 -18.35 27.35 4.30
CA GLU A 677 -17.77 28.68 4.24
C GLU A 677 -16.56 28.72 3.27
N PRO A 678 -16.76 29.17 2.01
CA PRO A 678 -15.72 29.14 0.98
C PRO A 678 -14.43 29.86 1.37
N ALA A 679 -14.52 30.92 2.19
CA ALA A 679 -13.35 31.67 2.66
C ALA A 679 -12.40 30.83 3.51
N LEU A 680 -12.85 29.73 4.09
CA LEU A 680 -12.03 28.87 4.96
C LEU A 680 -11.25 27.78 4.20
N HIS A 681 -11.60 27.50 2.92
CA HIS A 681 -10.96 26.38 2.21
C HIS A 681 -10.51 26.66 0.77
N GLN A 682 -11.17 27.57 0.02
CA GLN A 682 -10.89 27.75 -1.41
C GLN A 682 -9.47 28.22 -1.70
N ARG A 683 -8.88 29.01 -0.81
CA ARG A 683 -7.52 29.54 -0.94
C ARG A 683 -6.56 29.07 0.15
N ASP A 684 -6.75 27.85 0.66
CA ASP A 684 -5.92 27.28 1.73
C ASP A 684 -4.44 27.19 1.38
N CYS A 685 -4.11 27.01 0.11
CA CYS A 685 -2.74 26.87 -0.38
C CYS A 685 -2.22 28.16 -1.06
N ARG A 686 -2.89 29.31 -0.85
CA ARG A 686 -2.56 30.57 -1.53
C ARG A 686 -2.40 31.70 -0.53
N ALA A 687 -1.34 32.51 -0.70
CA ALA A 687 -1.06 33.62 0.20
C ALA A 687 -2.17 34.71 0.19
N ASP A 688 -2.87 34.89 -0.93
CA ASP A 688 -4.00 35.82 -1.05
C ASP A 688 -5.29 35.35 -0.35
N GLY A 689 -5.28 34.14 0.22
CA GLY A 689 -6.35 33.60 1.07
C GLY A 689 -6.26 34.01 2.54
N PHE A 690 -5.23 34.78 2.94
CA PHE A 690 -4.96 35.13 4.33
C PHE A 690 -4.41 36.54 4.48
N SER A 691 -4.81 37.24 5.54
CA SER A 691 -4.09 38.43 5.99
C SER A 691 -4.24 38.61 7.52
N TRP A 692 -3.18 39.07 8.17
CA TRP A 692 -3.23 39.45 9.58
C TRP A 692 -4.07 40.71 9.80
N ALA A 693 -4.96 40.66 10.80
CA ALA A 693 -5.55 41.84 11.40
C ALA A 693 -4.75 42.26 12.64
N VAL A 694 -4.37 41.26 13.46
CA VAL A 694 -3.52 41.41 14.66
C VAL A 694 -2.65 40.17 14.76
N GLY A 695 -1.36 40.28 14.44
CA GLY A 695 -0.39 39.17 14.52
C GLY A 695 0.64 39.35 15.64
N ASP A 696 0.70 40.50 16.31
CA ASP A 696 1.78 40.88 17.21
C ASP A 696 1.35 41.22 18.66
N ASP A 697 0.08 41.01 19.01
CA ASP A 697 -0.40 41.25 20.41
C ASP A 697 0.01 40.11 21.33
N SER A 698 1.31 39.98 21.52
CA SER A 698 1.90 39.00 22.46
C SER A 698 1.53 39.27 23.93
N VAL A 699 1.33 40.52 24.30
CA VAL A 699 1.00 40.90 25.70
C VAL A 699 -0.33 40.30 26.13
N ASN A 700 -1.32 40.31 25.25
CA ASN A 700 -2.64 39.75 25.47
C ASN A 700 -2.76 38.29 24.99
N SER A 701 -1.75 37.79 24.28
CA SER A 701 -1.80 36.48 23.55
C SER A 701 -3.06 36.36 22.67
N VAL A 702 -3.32 37.42 21.92
CA VAL A 702 -4.44 37.52 20.98
C VAL A 702 -3.91 37.50 19.56
N LEU A 703 -4.56 36.71 18.69
CA LEU A 703 -4.35 36.67 17.25
C LEU A 703 -5.65 37.02 16.55
N ALA A 704 -5.59 37.80 15.48
CA ALA A 704 -6.72 38.03 14.62
C ALA A 704 -6.28 38.06 13.15
N TYR A 705 -7.06 37.44 12.27
CA TYR A 705 -6.75 37.35 10.86
C TYR A 705 -8.00 37.24 9.99
N PHE A 706 -7.86 37.62 8.74
CA PHE A 706 -8.90 37.46 7.73
C PHE A 706 -8.63 36.23 6.85
N ARG A 707 -9.71 35.55 6.48
CA ARG A 707 -9.73 34.49 5.47
C ARG A 707 -10.57 34.95 4.29
N TYR A 708 -10.08 34.62 3.08
CA TYR A 708 -10.72 35.07 1.83
C TYR A 708 -11.00 33.85 0.94
N GLY A 709 -12.20 33.80 0.35
CA GLY A 709 -12.56 32.88 -0.73
C GLY A 709 -12.25 33.42 -2.12
N GLU A 710 -12.64 32.71 -3.16
CA GLU A 710 -12.61 33.21 -4.54
C GLU A 710 -13.58 34.38 -4.72
N GLU A 711 -14.75 34.23 -4.13
CA GLU A 711 -15.81 35.24 -4.10
C GLU A 711 -16.42 35.31 -2.70
N GLY A 712 -17.18 36.37 -2.45
CA GLY A 712 -17.93 36.54 -1.18
C GLY A 712 -17.19 37.36 -0.13
N PRO A 713 -17.84 37.56 1.03
CA PRO A 713 -17.31 38.36 2.12
C PRO A 713 -16.15 37.62 2.84
N PRO A 714 -15.17 38.37 3.39
CA PRO A 714 -14.14 37.77 4.22
C PRO A 714 -14.71 37.25 5.54
N VAL A 715 -14.02 36.26 6.10
CA VAL A 715 -14.20 35.78 7.48
C VAL A 715 -13.12 36.36 8.35
N LEU A 716 -13.49 36.93 9.48
CA LEU A 716 -12.57 37.39 10.54
C LEU A 716 -12.52 36.30 11.64
N VAL A 717 -11.32 35.90 11.99
CA VAL A 717 -11.06 34.98 13.08
C VAL A 717 -10.31 35.70 14.19
N VAL A 718 -10.77 35.58 15.44
CA VAL A 718 -10.11 36.18 16.60
C VAL A 718 -9.91 35.12 17.67
N VAL A 719 -8.67 34.94 18.10
CA VAL A 719 -8.25 33.89 19.05
C VAL A 719 -7.69 34.52 20.30
N ASN A 720 -8.31 34.24 21.43
CA ASN A 720 -7.79 34.63 22.79
C ASN A 720 -7.22 33.37 23.45
N LEU A 721 -5.92 33.32 23.60
CA LEU A 721 -5.21 32.17 24.17
C LEU A 721 -4.90 32.32 25.66
N THR A 722 -5.64 33.19 26.36
CA THR A 722 -5.53 33.39 27.81
C THR A 722 -6.87 33.15 28.52
N PRO A 723 -6.86 32.76 29.79
CA PRO A 723 -8.10 32.63 30.58
C PRO A 723 -8.70 33.98 30.99
N VAL A 724 -8.18 35.10 30.48
CA VAL A 724 -8.64 36.45 30.79
C VAL A 724 -9.54 36.93 29.66
N PRO A 725 -10.83 37.21 29.92
CA PRO A 725 -11.70 37.82 28.94
C PRO A 725 -11.22 39.23 28.58
N ARG A 726 -11.43 39.68 27.35
CA ARG A 726 -11.05 41.01 26.89
C ARG A 726 -12.31 41.76 26.47
N SER A 727 -12.71 42.74 27.22
CA SER A 727 -13.85 43.60 26.85
C SER A 727 -13.38 44.74 25.96
N ALA A 728 -14.25 45.15 25.03
CA ALA A 728 -14.02 46.29 24.16
C ALA A 728 -12.72 46.17 23.34
N TYR A 729 -12.37 44.95 22.88
CA TYR A 729 -11.19 44.71 22.04
C TYR A 729 -11.45 45.19 20.60
N ARG A 730 -10.73 46.24 20.18
CA ARG A 730 -10.98 46.90 18.90
C ARG A 730 -10.11 46.30 17.81
N ILE A 731 -10.74 46.00 16.69
CA ILE A 731 -10.07 45.46 15.50
C ILE A 731 -10.47 46.28 14.27
N GLY A 732 -9.48 46.75 13.50
CA GLY A 732 -9.72 47.39 12.20
C GLY A 732 -10.23 46.33 11.23
N VAL A 733 -11.27 46.70 10.45
CA VAL A 733 -11.85 45.81 9.42
C VAL A 733 -11.84 46.49 8.06
N PRO A 734 -11.84 45.70 6.94
CA PRO A 734 -11.93 46.26 5.60
C PRO A 734 -13.14 47.18 5.43
N PRO A 735 -13.03 48.32 4.72
CA PRO A 735 -14.11 49.25 4.52
C PRO A 735 -15.28 48.59 3.80
N ILE A 736 -16.46 49.12 4.06
CA ILE A 736 -17.72 48.62 3.52
C ILE A 736 -18.02 49.41 2.24
N GLY A 737 -18.37 48.68 1.17
CA GLY A 737 -18.85 49.30 -0.07
C GLY A 737 -20.22 49.98 0.13
N PRO A 738 -20.61 50.93 -0.72
CA PRO A 738 -21.95 51.53 -0.66
C PRO A 738 -23.03 50.46 -0.77
N GLY A 739 -24.01 50.51 0.14
CA GLY A 739 -25.17 49.62 0.12
C GLY A 739 -25.06 48.36 0.96
N HIS A 740 -23.95 48.15 1.70
CA HIS A 740 -23.81 47.04 2.61
C HIS A 740 -24.07 47.46 4.07
N ASN A 741 -24.70 46.56 4.84
CA ASN A 741 -24.86 46.74 6.29
C ASN A 741 -23.54 46.54 6.99
N GLY A 742 -23.13 47.41 7.85
CA GLY A 742 -21.90 47.36 8.62
C GLY A 742 -21.93 46.31 9.73
N VAL A 743 -22.39 45.12 9.45
CA VAL A 743 -22.59 44.06 10.45
C VAL A 743 -21.60 42.92 10.24
N TRP A 744 -20.99 42.49 11.34
CA TRP A 744 -20.24 41.24 11.39
C TRP A 744 -21.00 40.28 12.30
N ARG A 745 -21.44 39.15 11.73
CA ARG A 745 -22.15 38.09 12.43
C ARG A 745 -21.16 37.08 13.01
N GLU A 746 -21.30 36.79 14.31
CA GLU A 746 -20.61 35.71 14.98
C GLU A 746 -21.25 34.38 14.53
N VAL A 747 -20.51 33.63 13.65
CA VAL A 747 -20.98 32.36 13.07
C VAL A 747 -20.59 31.15 13.94
N LEU A 748 -19.52 31.27 14.71
CA LEU A 748 -19.11 30.29 15.70
C LEU A 748 -18.31 30.95 16.83
N ASN A 749 -18.60 30.53 18.05
CA ASN A 749 -17.87 30.92 19.26
C ASN A 749 -17.55 29.66 20.06
N THR A 750 -16.25 29.33 20.17
CA THR A 750 -15.83 28.09 20.84
C THR A 750 -16.07 28.12 22.36
N ASP A 751 -16.40 29.28 22.93
CA ASP A 751 -16.79 29.45 24.34
C ASP A 751 -18.33 29.46 24.57
N ALA A 752 -19.10 29.13 23.54
CA ALA A 752 -20.55 29.00 23.69
C ALA A 752 -20.91 27.85 24.66
N ALA A 753 -22.04 27.99 25.37
CA ALA A 753 -22.48 27.00 26.35
C ALA A 753 -22.72 25.61 25.76
N VAL A 754 -23.14 25.52 24.49
CA VAL A 754 -23.32 24.24 23.75
C VAL A 754 -22.01 23.44 23.67
N TYR A 755 -20.86 24.10 23.67
CA TYR A 755 -19.54 23.49 23.67
C TYR A 755 -18.90 23.42 25.09
N GLY A 756 -19.66 23.73 26.15
CA GLY A 756 -19.18 23.71 27.53
C GLY A 756 -18.34 24.93 27.93
N GLY A 757 -18.47 26.00 27.20
CA GLY A 757 -17.84 27.29 27.51
C GLY A 757 -18.63 28.12 28.51
N SER A 758 -18.12 29.32 28.83
CA SER A 758 -18.77 30.30 29.75
C SER A 758 -19.94 31.04 29.11
N ASN A 759 -20.18 30.88 27.86
CA ASN A 759 -21.18 31.57 27.04
C ASN A 759 -20.96 33.09 26.97
N SER A 760 -19.72 33.52 27.08
CA SER A 760 -19.31 34.90 26.85
C SER A 760 -19.24 35.17 25.35
N GLY A 761 -19.58 36.37 24.87
CA GLY A 761 -19.54 36.66 23.41
C GLY A 761 -20.17 38.00 23.10
N ASN A 762 -20.64 38.15 21.83
CA ASN A 762 -21.05 39.40 21.24
C ASN A 762 -22.55 39.44 20.87
N MET A 763 -23.38 38.63 21.51
CA MET A 763 -24.83 38.53 21.23
C MET A 763 -25.16 38.20 19.78
N GLY A 764 -24.23 37.48 19.08
CA GLY A 764 -24.39 36.99 17.72
C GLY A 764 -23.97 37.95 16.61
N GLN A 765 -23.76 39.27 16.92
CA GLN A 765 -23.30 40.22 15.89
C GLN A 765 -22.67 41.48 16.50
N VAL A 766 -21.88 42.18 15.72
CA VAL A 766 -21.33 43.51 16.07
C VAL A 766 -21.46 44.45 14.87
N GLN A 767 -21.61 45.74 15.21
CA GLN A 767 -21.71 46.82 14.24
C GLN A 767 -20.34 47.42 13.96
N VAL A 768 -20.10 47.80 12.69
CA VAL A 768 -18.94 48.57 12.30
C VAL A 768 -19.07 50.01 12.86
N GLN A 769 -17.97 50.53 13.34
CA GLN A 769 -17.84 51.89 13.81
C GLN A 769 -16.93 52.69 12.84
N GLU A 770 -17.31 53.93 12.60
CA GLU A 770 -16.50 54.89 11.83
C GLU A 770 -15.32 55.42 12.65
N SER A 771 -14.49 54.52 13.10
CA SER A 771 -13.30 54.81 13.88
C SER A 771 -12.14 53.96 13.35
N GLY A 772 -11.15 54.59 12.74
CA GLY A 772 -10.01 53.91 12.14
C GLY A 772 -9.17 53.14 13.17
N TRP A 773 -8.75 51.92 12.83
CA TRP A 773 -7.90 51.06 13.67
C TRP A 773 -7.08 50.09 12.78
N HIS A 774 -5.88 49.73 13.22
CA HIS A 774 -5.00 48.76 12.52
C HIS A 774 -4.85 49.05 11.01
N GLY A 775 -4.74 50.31 10.62
CA GLY A 775 -4.61 50.71 9.18
C GLY A 775 -5.90 50.66 8.36
N HIS A 776 -7.04 50.33 8.96
CA HIS A 776 -8.36 50.38 8.30
C HIS A 776 -9.13 51.64 8.72
N PRO A 777 -9.94 52.22 7.84
CA PRO A 777 -10.73 53.43 8.17
C PRO A 777 -11.89 53.16 9.12
N VAL A 778 -12.29 51.95 9.30
CA VAL A 778 -13.38 51.49 10.15
C VAL A 778 -12.95 50.32 11.05
N SER A 779 -13.66 50.13 12.17
CA SER A 779 -13.34 49.06 13.11
C SER A 779 -14.60 48.43 13.70
N ILE A 780 -14.42 47.29 14.39
CA ILE A 780 -15.42 46.65 15.24
C ILE A 780 -14.84 46.54 16.65
N GLU A 781 -15.72 46.49 17.63
CA GLU A 781 -15.37 46.30 19.04
C GLU A 781 -15.97 45.00 19.55
N LEU A 782 -15.15 44.11 20.08
CA LEU A 782 -15.47 42.75 20.47
C LEU A 782 -15.25 42.52 21.97
N ASN A 783 -16.10 41.70 22.54
CA ASN A 783 -15.81 41.01 23.81
C ASN A 783 -15.21 39.64 23.45
N LEU A 784 -13.93 39.42 23.78
CA LEU A 784 -13.24 38.17 23.56
C LEU A 784 -13.39 37.28 24.79
N PRO A 785 -14.05 36.13 24.66
CA PRO A 785 -14.16 35.17 25.75
C PRO A 785 -12.79 34.61 26.16
N PRO A 786 -12.67 33.99 27.35
CA PRO A 786 -11.44 33.36 27.77
C PRO A 786 -11.17 32.09 27.00
N LEU A 787 -9.90 31.79 26.61
CA LEU A 787 -9.47 30.56 25.94
C LEU A 787 -10.43 30.17 24.80
N SER A 788 -10.56 31.06 23.81
CA SER A 788 -11.60 30.95 22.79
C SER A 788 -11.13 31.39 21.41
N THR A 789 -11.84 30.88 20.40
CA THR A 789 -11.80 31.39 19.02
C THR A 789 -13.19 31.87 18.64
N LEU A 790 -13.28 33.09 18.15
CA LEU A 790 -14.47 33.69 17.54
C LEU A 790 -14.30 33.68 16.01
N ILE A 791 -15.32 33.24 15.30
CA ILE A 791 -15.36 33.26 13.85
C ILE A 791 -16.51 34.18 13.43
N LEU A 792 -16.21 35.25 12.73
CA LEU A 792 -17.18 36.26 12.31
C LEU A 792 -17.20 36.33 10.78
N ARG A 793 -18.38 36.38 10.19
CA ARG A 793 -18.61 36.61 8.78
C ARG A 793 -19.23 37.98 8.58
N ARG A 794 -18.71 38.74 7.63
CA ARG A 794 -19.34 40.02 7.25
C ARG A 794 -20.68 39.72 6.54
N GLU A 795 -21.73 40.41 6.94
CA GLU A 795 -23.00 40.35 6.21
C GLU A 795 -22.90 41.10 4.88
N PRO A 796 -23.53 40.60 3.80
CA PRO A 796 -23.54 41.24 2.48
C PRO A 796 -24.06 42.69 2.49
#